data_a28ba2e5bb10d8a979574e5967a25b06
#
_entry.id   a28ba2e5bb10d8a979574e5967a25b06
#
_cell.length_a   1.000
_cell.length_b   1.000
_cell.length_c   1.000
_cell.angle_alpha   90.00
_cell.angle_beta   90.00
_cell.angle_gamma   90.00
#
_symmetry.space_group_name_H-M   'P 1'
#
loop_
_entity.id
_entity.type
_entity.pdbx_description
1 polymer ?
#
loop_
_entity_poly.entity_id
_entity_poly.type
_entity_poly.pdbx_seq_one_letter_code
_entity_poly.pdbx_strand_id
1 'polypeptide(L)'
;MKTNKKVFIAIPIVIALIVFIGLLIYFNKEDANSFNASERKWLQSHVNTRENFEVISDYPVYGDSGVFYKFISSLEKATGLEFNVVPYFRNTTTSTSDLKFRVIHDDSEITSNDLILNEDVFVAIGKTEKKIDQISDFEGVTFGVLKDYVGDISYYLKNGRDLSYRTYDDVSKLFDALDKSYVDMVIIPNIMYLDYTISNDSYHINYIFTELSNKVVLSLGDNTELNKIVKKYFEKWQDNNFVKTYNNTLLDYYITKNNINDKTKAEILSKTYVYGYVENYPYEALVKNKFVGIAAEYVNRITRLSGIEFEFKKYKNLDELKEAINDKEVDMFFDYYNIDSDAYLKTVSTFVEEYAVLGKVSDSHVVTSFESLKGKKVSLLNNTALYSYFKSNSKANIEKFDNMKTLLKKSDDNLIVVDNEVYNYYRNTKFKDYELLYSDIMTNDYYFMVNKDYSDFYNLFNYIINTNSYYNYRNNGLNSLNVSVWSESTFQELYVIILLVIFIPLTVLGILIVYFRKRNQVKAIKKEERKKYTDMLTSLKNRNYLNLNIKAWNESRKYPQAVVVIDLNNVNYVNDNYGYEAGDKLIVKAASLLVSTQLEKSEIIRTDGNEFLIYLVGYSEQQVSTYVRKLSKEMKNLPYRFGAAVGYSMIVDDIKTIDDAINEATLDMKTDKEEYK
;
A
#
# COMPACT_ATOMS: atom_id res chain seq x y z
N MET A 1 -34.24 24.85 35.20
CA MET A 1 -33.56 23.62 34.77
C MET A 1 -34.31 22.94 33.63
N LYS A 2 -34.47 23.59 32.48
CA LYS A 2 -35.17 23.04 31.31
C LYS A 2 -34.35 23.03 30.00
N THR A 3 -33.02 23.26 30.08
CA THR A 3 -32.18 23.48 28.87
C THR A 3 -31.30 22.28 28.49
N ASN A 4 -31.21 21.22 29.30
CA ASN A 4 -30.24 20.13 29.05
C ASN A 4 -30.79 18.94 28.24
N LYS A 5 -32.11 18.81 28.01
CA LYS A 5 -32.64 17.68 27.21
C LYS A 5 -32.39 17.83 25.70
N LYS A 6 -32.32 19.06 25.18
CA LYS A 6 -32.06 19.29 23.74
C LYS A 6 -30.59 19.04 23.35
N VAL A 7 -29.65 19.29 24.26
CA VAL A 7 -28.21 19.03 24.04
C VAL A 7 -27.91 17.54 24.03
N PHE A 8 -28.56 16.76 24.90
CA PHE A 8 -28.38 15.29 24.95
C PHE A 8 -28.90 14.54 23.70
N ILE A 9 -29.84 15.14 22.98
CA ILE A 9 -30.39 14.59 21.72
C ILE A 9 -29.54 15.07 20.52
N ALA A 10 -28.93 16.23 20.58
CA ALA A 10 -28.13 16.80 19.50
C ALA A 10 -26.78 16.11 19.34
N ILE A 11 -26.12 15.70 20.44
CA ILE A 11 -24.79 15.04 20.40
C ILE A 11 -24.81 13.69 19.66
N PRO A 12 -25.75 12.75 19.94
CA PRO A 12 -25.83 11.51 19.16
C PRO A 12 -26.16 11.73 17.69
N ILE A 13 -26.95 12.76 17.38
CA ILE A 13 -27.29 13.10 15.98
C ILE A 13 -26.04 13.63 15.24
N VAL A 14 -25.24 14.49 15.88
CA VAL A 14 -23.99 15.02 15.30
C VAL A 14 -22.95 13.90 15.13
N ILE A 15 -22.81 12.99 16.10
CA ILE A 15 -21.91 11.83 15.99
C ILE A 15 -22.40 10.88 14.89
N ALA A 16 -23.69 10.60 14.82
CA ALA A 16 -24.28 9.80 13.75
C ALA A 16 -24.08 10.47 12.36
N LEU A 17 -24.14 11.79 12.30
CA LEU A 17 -23.88 12.56 11.07
C LEU A 17 -22.40 12.50 10.66
N ILE A 18 -21.47 12.62 11.62
CA ILE A 18 -20.02 12.51 11.39
C ILE A 18 -19.66 11.09 10.93
N VAL A 19 -20.21 10.07 11.57
CA VAL A 19 -20.02 8.66 11.17
C VAL A 19 -20.68 8.40 9.81
N PHE A 20 -21.85 8.99 9.54
CA PHE A 20 -22.52 8.90 8.24
C PHE A 20 -21.72 9.59 7.13
N ILE A 21 -21.15 10.76 7.40
CA ILE A 21 -20.26 11.48 6.47
C ILE A 21 -18.95 10.67 6.28
N GLY A 22 -18.37 10.13 7.35
CA GLY A 22 -17.20 9.25 7.29
C GLY A 22 -17.45 7.98 6.47
N LEU A 23 -18.62 7.36 6.63
CA LEU A 23 -19.06 6.22 5.81
C LEU A 23 -19.36 6.63 4.38
N LEU A 24 -19.95 7.80 4.13
CA LEU A 24 -20.13 8.32 2.77
C LEU A 24 -18.80 8.61 2.09
N ILE A 25 -17.81 9.14 2.79
CA ILE A 25 -16.44 9.35 2.29
C ILE A 25 -15.75 8.01 2.07
N TYR A 26 -15.90 7.05 2.97
CA TYR A 26 -15.34 5.68 2.85
C TYR A 26 -15.97 4.90 1.68
N PHE A 27 -17.29 5.03 1.48
CA PHE A 27 -18.00 4.35 0.39
C PHE A 27 -17.99 5.12 -0.93
N ASN A 28 -17.71 6.43 -0.91
CA ASN A 28 -17.40 7.23 -2.10
C ASN A 28 -15.90 7.32 -2.40
N LYS A 29 -15.03 6.75 -1.55
CA LYS A 29 -13.71 6.39 -2.04
C LYS A 29 -13.96 5.44 -3.20
N GLU A 30 -13.91 5.97 -4.42
CA GLU A 30 -13.80 5.15 -5.63
C GLU A 30 -12.76 4.09 -5.30
N ASP A 31 -13.11 2.83 -5.52
CA ASP A 31 -12.09 1.80 -5.51
C ASP A 31 -10.96 2.35 -6.38
N ALA A 32 -9.81 2.67 -5.79
CA ALA A 32 -8.71 3.28 -6.52
C ALA A 32 -8.19 2.37 -7.67
N ASN A 33 -8.75 1.16 -7.80
CA ASN A 33 -8.62 0.26 -8.94
C ASN A 33 -9.70 0.46 -10.01
N SER A 34 -10.70 1.30 -9.79
CA SER A 34 -11.68 1.50 -10.84
C SER A 34 -11.14 2.52 -11.82
N PHE A 35 -10.45 2.02 -12.84
CA PHE A 35 -10.20 2.83 -14.03
C PHE A 35 -11.52 3.45 -14.49
N ASN A 36 -11.50 4.74 -14.81
CA ASN A 36 -12.68 5.43 -15.30
C ASN A 36 -13.11 4.88 -16.69
N ALA A 37 -14.25 5.32 -17.18
CA ALA A 37 -14.79 4.80 -18.45
C ALA A 37 -13.85 5.06 -19.66
N SER A 38 -13.13 6.18 -19.66
CA SER A 38 -12.14 6.53 -20.69
C SER A 38 -10.92 5.63 -20.63
N GLU A 39 -10.36 5.43 -19.43
CA GLU A 39 -9.22 4.54 -19.17
C GLU A 39 -9.55 3.10 -19.56
N ARG A 40 -10.73 2.59 -19.18
CA ARG A 40 -11.18 1.24 -19.57
C ARG A 40 -11.34 1.08 -21.06
N LYS A 41 -11.86 2.10 -21.76
CA LYS A 41 -11.98 2.06 -23.21
C LYS A 41 -10.59 2.02 -23.88
N TRP A 42 -9.66 2.82 -23.39
CA TRP A 42 -8.28 2.83 -23.85
C TRP A 42 -7.62 1.46 -23.63
N LEU A 43 -7.72 0.89 -22.44
CA LEU A 43 -7.21 -0.44 -22.14
C LEU A 43 -7.78 -1.51 -23.06
N GLN A 44 -9.09 -1.53 -23.29
CA GLN A 44 -9.73 -2.49 -24.20
C GLN A 44 -9.24 -2.39 -25.65
N SER A 45 -8.85 -1.19 -26.08
CA SER A 45 -8.33 -0.99 -27.45
C SER A 45 -6.84 -1.35 -27.59
N HIS A 46 -6.11 -1.53 -26.48
CA HIS A 46 -4.65 -1.79 -26.44
C HIS A 46 -4.26 -3.17 -25.87
N VAL A 47 -5.21 -4.07 -25.64
CA VAL A 47 -4.98 -5.43 -25.10
C VAL A 47 -3.97 -6.25 -25.92
N ASN A 48 -3.85 -5.98 -27.22
CA ASN A 48 -2.93 -6.70 -28.13
C ASN A 48 -1.67 -5.90 -28.49
N THR A 49 -1.47 -4.72 -27.89
CA THR A 49 -0.24 -3.94 -28.07
C THR A 49 0.73 -4.27 -26.94
N ARG A 50 2.01 -4.50 -27.29
CA ARG A 50 3.08 -4.72 -26.33
C ARG A 50 3.93 -3.47 -26.26
N GLU A 51 3.91 -2.82 -25.13
CA GLU A 51 4.80 -1.70 -24.80
C GLU A 51 6.09 -2.23 -24.17
N ASN A 52 7.22 -1.57 -24.45
CA ASN A 52 8.48 -1.93 -23.83
C ASN A 52 8.57 -1.36 -22.42
N PHE A 53 8.97 -2.21 -21.48
CA PHE A 53 9.23 -1.83 -20.10
C PHE A 53 10.69 -2.15 -19.78
N GLU A 54 11.55 -1.13 -19.68
CA GLU A 54 12.94 -1.31 -19.34
C GLU A 54 13.14 -1.54 -17.84
N VAL A 55 13.95 -2.54 -17.50
CA VAL A 55 14.21 -2.94 -16.13
C VAL A 55 15.70 -3.09 -15.91
N ILE A 56 16.23 -2.44 -14.88
CA ILE A 56 17.60 -2.63 -14.42
C ILE A 56 17.71 -4.00 -13.76
N SER A 57 18.43 -4.94 -14.40
CA SER A 57 18.45 -6.36 -13.99
C SER A 57 19.45 -6.65 -12.88
N ASP A 58 20.58 -5.94 -12.84
CA ASP A 58 21.65 -6.17 -11.88
C ASP A 58 21.49 -5.35 -10.58
N TYR A 59 20.27 -4.93 -10.27
CA TYR A 59 19.97 -4.25 -9.02
C TYR A 59 19.39 -5.24 -8.01
N PRO A 60 20.14 -5.58 -6.94
CA PRO A 60 19.74 -6.60 -5.98
C PRO A 60 18.32 -6.36 -5.42
N VAL A 61 17.56 -7.43 -5.19
CA VAL A 61 16.18 -7.42 -4.70
C VAL A 61 15.16 -6.86 -5.71
N TYR A 62 15.52 -5.89 -6.52
CA TYR A 62 14.61 -5.24 -7.47
C TYR A 62 14.61 -5.86 -8.86
N GLY A 63 15.81 -6.08 -9.43
CA GLY A 63 15.99 -6.70 -10.74
C GLY A 63 15.79 -8.22 -10.70
N ASP A 64 16.14 -8.87 -11.77
CA ASP A 64 16.23 -10.35 -11.91
C ASP A 64 15.10 -11.13 -11.22
N SER A 65 13.85 -10.99 -11.69
CA SER A 65 12.62 -11.53 -11.06
C SER A 65 12.18 -10.89 -9.73
N GLY A 66 12.84 -9.83 -9.31
CA GLY A 66 12.57 -9.11 -8.06
C GLY A 66 11.34 -8.19 -8.10
N VAL A 67 11.43 -7.12 -7.32
CA VAL A 67 10.32 -6.18 -7.09
C VAL A 67 9.77 -5.58 -8.39
N PHE A 68 10.65 -5.23 -9.34
CA PHE A 68 10.25 -4.64 -10.62
C PHE A 68 9.37 -5.59 -11.43
N TYR A 69 9.80 -6.85 -11.58
CA TYR A 69 9.05 -7.87 -12.30
C TYR A 69 7.72 -8.20 -11.63
N LYS A 70 7.70 -8.23 -10.28
CA LYS A 70 6.46 -8.45 -9.50
C LYS A 70 5.48 -7.28 -9.67
N PHE A 71 5.98 -6.04 -9.76
CA PHE A 71 5.15 -4.87 -10.09
C PHE A 71 4.56 -4.98 -11.49
N ILE A 72 5.40 -5.25 -12.51
CA ILE A 72 4.95 -5.37 -13.91
C ILE A 72 3.89 -6.46 -14.04
N SER A 73 4.14 -7.66 -13.51
CA SER A 73 3.17 -8.77 -13.55
C SER A 73 1.86 -8.43 -12.84
N SER A 74 1.93 -7.64 -11.77
CA SER A 74 0.75 -7.17 -11.05
C SER A 74 -0.02 -6.10 -11.85
N LEU A 75 0.69 -5.21 -12.55
CA LEU A 75 0.12 -4.22 -13.46
C LEU A 75 -0.59 -4.89 -14.65
N GLU A 76 0.06 -5.89 -15.29
CA GLU A 76 -0.53 -6.69 -16.37
C GLU A 76 -1.85 -7.34 -15.94
N LYS A 77 -1.87 -7.98 -14.77
CA LYS A 77 -3.10 -8.59 -14.21
C LYS A 77 -4.21 -7.58 -13.96
N ALA A 78 -3.85 -6.36 -13.54
CA ALA A 78 -4.83 -5.33 -13.22
C ALA A 78 -5.39 -4.62 -14.44
N THR A 79 -4.59 -4.50 -15.51
CA THR A 79 -4.92 -3.71 -16.71
C THR A 79 -5.31 -4.56 -17.92
N GLY A 80 -4.85 -5.81 -17.97
CA GLY A 80 -4.96 -6.67 -19.16
C GLY A 80 -3.97 -6.30 -20.28
N LEU A 81 -3.04 -5.37 -20.04
CA LEU A 81 -1.94 -5.06 -20.96
C LEU A 81 -0.87 -6.15 -20.88
N GLU A 82 -0.09 -6.29 -21.93
CA GLU A 82 1.12 -7.11 -21.97
C GLU A 82 2.34 -6.20 -22.17
N PHE A 83 3.39 -6.39 -21.38
CA PHE A 83 4.65 -5.65 -21.51
C PHE A 83 5.76 -6.56 -22.03
N ASN A 84 6.56 -6.00 -22.93
CA ASN A 84 7.83 -6.61 -23.33
C ASN A 84 8.90 -6.10 -22.37
N VAL A 85 9.27 -6.91 -21.38
CA VAL A 85 10.28 -6.53 -20.37
C VAL A 85 11.66 -6.62 -21.02
N VAL A 86 12.34 -5.47 -21.09
CA VAL A 86 13.69 -5.33 -21.67
C VAL A 86 14.69 -5.13 -20.54
N PRO A 87 15.49 -6.15 -20.19
CA PRO A 87 16.50 -6.02 -19.16
C PRO A 87 17.67 -5.16 -19.66
N TYR A 88 18.19 -4.31 -18.78
CA TYR A 88 19.44 -3.60 -19.02
C TYR A 88 20.31 -3.63 -17.75
N PHE A 89 21.61 -3.32 -17.89
CA PHE A 89 22.58 -3.30 -16.80
C PHE A 89 23.02 -1.87 -16.52
N ARG A 90 23.40 -1.59 -15.28
CA ARG A 90 23.80 -0.25 -14.80
C ARG A 90 24.77 0.50 -15.70
N ASN A 91 25.69 -0.21 -16.33
CA ASN A 91 26.76 0.35 -17.15
C ASN A 91 26.45 0.37 -18.66
N THR A 92 25.20 0.12 -19.06
CA THR A 92 24.81 0.11 -20.48
C THR A 92 24.01 1.35 -20.85
N THR A 93 24.24 1.85 -22.07
CA THR A 93 23.38 2.87 -22.65
C THR A 93 22.03 2.26 -22.99
N THR A 94 20.97 2.90 -22.56
CA THR A 94 19.60 2.40 -22.69
C THR A 94 18.92 2.97 -23.95
N SER A 95 17.99 2.20 -24.52
CA SER A 95 17.08 2.66 -25.54
C SER A 95 16.00 3.60 -24.97
N THR A 96 15.23 4.23 -25.82
CA THR A 96 14.08 5.05 -25.42
C THR A 96 12.86 4.12 -25.29
N SER A 97 12.52 3.75 -24.07
CA SER A 97 11.28 3.04 -23.75
C SER A 97 10.26 3.96 -23.09
N ASP A 98 8.97 3.66 -23.30
CA ASP A 98 7.90 4.45 -22.69
C ASP A 98 7.82 4.28 -21.17
N LEU A 99 8.28 3.16 -20.63
CA LEU A 99 8.31 2.88 -19.18
C LEU A 99 9.68 2.31 -18.80
N LYS A 100 10.24 2.82 -17.69
CA LYS A 100 11.57 2.40 -17.27
C LYS A 100 11.76 2.49 -15.76
N PHE A 101 12.20 1.41 -15.13
CA PHE A 101 12.78 1.46 -13.79
C PHE A 101 14.23 1.88 -13.86
N ARG A 102 14.61 2.95 -13.17
CA ARG A 102 15.98 3.46 -13.09
C ARG A 102 16.34 3.89 -11.67
N VAL A 103 17.63 4.12 -11.45
CA VAL A 103 18.17 4.63 -10.19
C VAL A 103 18.78 6.00 -10.47
N ILE A 104 18.42 6.98 -9.65
CA ILE A 104 18.87 8.38 -9.76
C ILE A 104 19.67 8.70 -8.50
N HIS A 105 20.85 9.25 -8.68
CA HIS A 105 21.68 9.70 -7.57
C HIS A 105 21.49 11.20 -7.31
N ASP A 106 21.50 12.02 -8.37
CA ASP A 106 21.33 13.47 -8.27
C ASP A 106 19.84 13.82 -8.34
N ASP A 107 19.28 14.34 -7.25
CA ASP A 107 17.87 14.74 -7.18
C ASP A 107 17.49 15.79 -8.24
N SER A 108 18.46 16.51 -8.82
CA SER A 108 18.21 17.43 -9.93
C SER A 108 17.82 16.74 -11.25
N GLU A 109 18.08 15.44 -11.39
CA GLU A 109 17.68 14.62 -12.51
C GLU A 109 16.24 14.11 -12.41
N ILE A 110 15.58 14.30 -11.27
CA ILE A 110 14.21 13.88 -11.06
C ILE A 110 13.26 14.83 -11.80
N THR A 111 12.41 14.27 -12.63
CA THR A 111 11.42 14.99 -13.43
C THR A 111 10.01 14.76 -12.90
N SER A 112 9.02 15.50 -13.41
CA SER A 112 7.60 15.29 -13.11
C SER A 112 7.06 13.93 -13.58
N ASN A 113 7.80 13.25 -14.46
CA ASN A 113 7.46 11.93 -14.99
C ASN A 113 8.06 10.78 -14.18
N ASP A 114 8.85 11.08 -13.15
CA ASP A 114 9.46 10.07 -12.28
C ASP A 114 8.61 9.82 -11.05
N LEU A 115 8.25 8.58 -10.83
CA LEU A 115 7.52 8.11 -9.66
C LEU A 115 8.52 7.43 -8.72
N ILE A 116 8.79 8.03 -7.56
CA ILE A 116 9.72 7.47 -6.58
C ILE A 116 9.09 6.22 -5.94
N LEU A 117 9.73 5.08 -6.13
CA LEU A 117 9.32 3.81 -5.54
C LEU A 117 9.91 3.65 -4.13
N ASN A 118 11.20 3.88 -3.99
CA ASN A 118 11.95 3.71 -2.74
C ASN A 118 13.27 4.49 -2.77
N GLU A 119 13.94 4.53 -1.62
CA GLU A 119 15.26 5.09 -1.47
C GLU A 119 16.27 4.01 -1.09
N ASP A 120 17.43 4.01 -1.75
CA ASP A 120 18.58 3.19 -1.40
C ASP A 120 19.58 4.05 -0.61
N VAL A 121 19.47 3.96 0.70
CA VAL A 121 20.30 4.76 1.62
C VAL A 121 21.75 4.30 1.60
N PHE A 122 22.67 5.25 1.79
CA PHE A 122 24.08 4.93 1.94
C PHE A 122 24.37 4.36 3.31
N VAL A 123 25.38 3.48 3.37
CA VAL A 123 25.86 2.87 4.61
C VAL A 123 27.38 2.96 4.69
N ALA A 124 27.91 3.19 5.90
CA ALA A 124 29.31 3.00 6.20
C ALA A 124 29.53 1.59 6.73
N ILE A 125 30.44 0.86 6.12
CA ILE A 125 30.75 -0.54 6.41
C ILE A 125 32.20 -0.64 6.83
N GLY A 126 32.43 -1.33 7.96
CA GLY A 126 33.76 -1.65 8.50
C GLY A 126 33.87 -3.12 8.86
N LYS A 127 35.04 -3.50 9.41
CA LYS A 127 35.33 -4.86 9.89
C LYS A 127 35.05 -5.04 11.38
N THR A 128 34.71 -3.97 12.10
CA THR A 128 34.39 -4.01 13.51
C THR A 128 32.88 -3.92 13.70
N GLU A 129 32.34 -4.60 14.70
CA GLU A 129 30.92 -4.58 15.00
C GLU A 129 30.42 -3.25 15.62
N LYS A 130 31.31 -2.29 15.87
CA LYS A 130 31.00 -1.02 16.54
C LYS A 130 29.99 -0.20 15.74
N LYS A 131 28.80 0.02 16.29
CA LYS A 131 27.82 0.97 15.74
C LYS A 131 28.26 2.40 16.03
N ILE A 132 27.94 3.30 15.11
CA ILE A 132 28.19 4.74 15.21
C ILE A 132 26.83 5.43 15.11
N ASP A 133 26.48 6.25 16.10
CA ASP A 133 25.16 6.88 16.17
C ASP A 133 25.15 8.29 15.62
N GLN A 134 26.28 9.00 15.69
CA GLN A 134 26.39 10.39 15.27
C GLN A 134 27.62 10.60 14.37
N ILE A 135 27.51 11.54 13.42
CA ILE A 135 28.61 11.92 12.53
C ILE A 135 29.83 12.45 13.31
N SER A 136 29.58 13.12 14.45
CA SER A 136 30.65 13.61 15.35
C SER A 136 31.51 12.50 15.96
N ASP A 137 31.04 11.28 15.94
CA ASP A 137 31.75 10.11 16.50
C ASP A 137 32.76 9.52 15.49
N PHE A 138 32.71 9.95 14.26
CA PHE A 138 33.77 9.70 13.27
C PHE A 138 34.94 10.64 13.55
N GLU A 139 36.05 10.10 14.03
CA GLU A 139 37.29 10.84 14.30
C GLU A 139 38.46 10.04 13.75
N GLY A 140 39.27 10.68 12.93
CA GLY A 140 40.47 10.09 12.33
C GLY A 140 40.23 8.96 11.34
N VAL A 141 39.01 8.79 10.84
CA VAL A 141 38.60 7.68 9.97
C VAL A 141 38.99 7.95 8.53
N THR A 142 39.59 6.97 7.90
CA THR A 142 39.82 6.95 6.45
C THR A 142 38.73 6.21 5.74
N PHE A 143 37.90 6.90 4.97
CA PHE A 143 36.82 6.30 4.19
C PHE A 143 37.28 5.92 2.78
N GLY A 144 36.93 4.72 2.35
CA GLY A 144 36.89 4.34 0.94
C GLY A 144 35.54 4.75 0.33
N VAL A 145 35.57 5.42 -0.81
CA VAL A 145 34.36 5.89 -1.49
C VAL A 145 34.49 5.67 -3.01
N LEU A 146 33.38 5.43 -3.69
CA LEU A 146 33.38 5.48 -5.15
C LEU A 146 33.47 6.92 -5.64
N LYS A 147 34.19 7.14 -6.76
CA LYS A 147 34.49 8.48 -7.29
C LYS A 147 33.24 9.35 -7.48
N ASP A 148 32.14 8.72 -7.97
CA ASP A 148 30.91 9.43 -8.28
C ASP A 148 30.20 9.98 -7.05
N TYR A 149 30.48 9.44 -5.86
CA TYR A 149 29.79 9.80 -4.60
C TYR A 149 30.64 10.62 -3.64
N VAL A 150 31.93 10.84 -3.92
CA VAL A 150 32.85 11.48 -2.95
C VAL A 150 32.42 12.91 -2.58
N GLY A 151 31.86 13.67 -3.53
CA GLY A 151 31.39 15.04 -3.30
C GLY A 151 30.30 15.11 -2.26
N ASP A 152 29.25 14.33 -2.43
CA ASP A 152 28.06 14.31 -1.55
C ASP A 152 28.41 13.74 -0.19
N ILE A 153 29.19 12.64 -0.16
CA ILE A 153 29.62 12.02 1.10
C ILE A 153 30.48 13.00 1.91
N SER A 154 31.47 13.66 1.29
CA SER A 154 32.35 14.61 1.99
C SER A 154 31.58 15.83 2.49
N TYR A 155 30.58 16.30 1.72
CA TYR A 155 29.69 17.37 2.15
C TYR A 155 28.83 16.97 3.35
N TYR A 156 28.26 15.79 3.31
CA TYR A 156 27.44 15.24 4.39
C TYR A 156 28.25 15.07 5.69
N LEU A 157 29.46 14.55 5.58
CA LEU A 157 30.36 14.28 6.71
C LEU A 157 31.22 15.48 7.14
N LYS A 158 30.94 16.70 6.65
CA LYS A 158 31.76 17.93 6.93
C LYS A 158 31.94 18.25 8.42
N ASN A 159 31.07 17.74 9.28
CA ASN A 159 31.11 17.93 10.74
C ASN A 159 31.93 16.86 11.46
N GLY A 160 32.43 15.85 10.77
CA GLY A 160 33.35 14.85 11.33
C GLY A 160 34.75 15.44 11.56
N ARG A 161 35.54 14.79 12.41
CA ARG A 161 36.87 15.25 12.82
C ARG A 161 37.95 14.45 12.13
N ASP A 162 38.91 15.13 11.51
CA ASP A 162 40.11 14.53 10.89
C ASP A 162 39.81 13.40 9.91
N LEU A 163 38.74 13.52 9.12
CA LEU A 163 38.30 12.52 8.15
C LEU A 163 39.16 12.59 6.88
N SER A 164 39.46 11.45 6.29
CA SER A 164 40.13 11.34 5.00
C SER A 164 39.37 10.41 4.06
N TYR A 165 39.53 10.67 2.73
CA TYR A 165 38.79 9.95 1.70
C TYR A 165 39.74 9.38 0.66
N ARG A 166 39.61 8.09 0.34
CA ARG A 166 40.29 7.45 -0.78
C ARG A 166 39.25 7.05 -1.81
N THR A 167 39.42 7.48 -3.04
CA THR A 167 38.45 7.23 -4.12
C THR A 167 38.83 6.02 -4.95
N TYR A 168 37.81 5.27 -5.35
CA TYR A 168 37.94 4.07 -6.17
C TYR A 168 36.97 4.14 -7.36
N ASP A 169 37.37 3.58 -8.50
CA ASP A 169 36.51 3.51 -9.70
C ASP A 169 35.56 2.31 -9.66
N ASP A 170 35.86 1.32 -8.83
CA ASP A 170 35.19 0.03 -8.81
C ASP A 170 34.97 -0.45 -7.36
N VAL A 171 33.80 -1.04 -7.11
CA VAL A 171 33.40 -1.50 -5.78
C VAL A 171 34.26 -2.68 -5.28
N SER A 172 34.76 -3.54 -6.17
CA SER A 172 35.61 -4.67 -5.75
C SER A 172 36.95 -4.15 -5.22
N LYS A 173 37.54 -3.14 -5.86
CA LYS A 173 38.76 -2.48 -5.38
C LYS A 173 38.53 -1.73 -4.06
N LEU A 174 37.31 -1.20 -3.88
CA LEU A 174 36.91 -0.52 -2.67
C LEU A 174 36.91 -1.51 -1.47
N PHE A 175 36.28 -2.70 -1.63
CA PHE A 175 36.28 -3.73 -0.60
C PHE A 175 37.65 -4.39 -0.42
N ASP A 176 38.42 -4.56 -1.48
CA ASP A 176 39.84 -4.98 -1.40
C ASP A 176 40.66 -4.03 -0.52
N ALA A 177 40.39 -2.74 -0.61
CA ALA A 177 41.09 -1.74 0.22
C ALA A 177 40.67 -1.83 1.69
N LEU A 178 39.41 -2.12 1.96
CA LEU A 178 38.92 -2.40 3.32
C LEU A 178 39.57 -3.66 3.87
N ASP A 179 39.68 -4.71 3.06
CA ASP A 179 40.30 -5.98 3.45
C ASP A 179 41.79 -5.83 3.79
N LYS A 180 42.48 -5.03 3.02
CA LYS A 180 43.91 -4.72 3.23
C LYS A 180 44.15 -3.63 4.28
N SER A 181 43.09 -3.13 4.92
CA SER A 181 43.17 -2.03 5.90
C SER A 181 43.82 -0.75 5.34
N TYR A 182 43.63 -0.51 4.03
CA TYR A 182 44.01 0.77 3.43
C TYR A 182 43.00 1.86 3.73
N VAL A 183 41.77 1.47 4.04
CA VAL A 183 40.69 2.32 4.55
C VAL A 183 40.08 1.64 5.78
N ASP A 184 39.54 2.43 6.68
CA ASP A 184 38.92 1.94 7.91
C ASP A 184 37.48 1.51 7.67
N MET A 185 36.78 2.25 6.79
CA MET A 185 35.39 1.97 6.39
C MET A 185 35.19 2.29 4.93
N VAL A 186 34.18 1.68 4.33
CA VAL A 186 33.71 2.01 2.97
C VAL A 186 32.29 2.57 3.03
N ILE A 187 31.98 3.53 2.16
CA ILE A 187 30.64 4.12 2.07
C ILE A 187 30.05 3.81 0.70
N ILE A 188 28.89 3.14 0.70
CA ILE A 188 28.19 2.68 -0.51
C ILE A 188 26.67 2.77 -0.36
N PRO A 189 25.90 2.84 -1.47
CA PRO A 189 24.46 2.55 -1.45
C PRO A 189 24.23 1.10 -1.02
N ASN A 190 23.35 0.91 -0.04
CA ASN A 190 23.20 -0.38 0.65
C ASN A 190 22.65 -1.48 -0.26
N ILE A 191 21.54 -1.18 -0.97
CA ILE A 191 20.88 -2.21 -1.80
C ILE A 191 21.65 -2.46 -3.08
N MET A 192 22.19 -1.41 -3.71
CA MET A 192 22.96 -1.53 -4.94
C MET A 192 24.15 -2.48 -4.84
N TYR A 193 24.77 -2.55 -3.67
CA TYR A 193 25.93 -3.40 -3.41
C TYR A 193 25.69 -4.44 -2.32
N LEU A 194 24.43 -4.84 -2.14
CA LEU A 194 24.00 -5.79 -1.13
C LEU A 194 24.77 -7.13 -1.18
N ASP A 195 25.20 -7.56 -2.35
CA ASP A 195 25.97 -8.79 -2.53
C ASP A 195 27.26 -8.83 -1.70
N TYR A 196 27.87 -7.68 -1.43
CA TYR A 196 29.09 -7.60 -0.63
C TYR A 196 28.84 -7.80 0.87
N THR A 197 27.63 -7.57 1.34
CA THR A 197 27.29 -7.59 2.76
C THR A 197 26.41 -8.77 3.17
N ILE A 198 25.61 -9.31 2.23
CA ILE A 198 24.55 -10.28 2.57
C ILE A 198 25.06 -11.65 2.99
N SER A 199 26.24 -12.04 2.51
CA SER A 199 26.85 -13.36 2.77
C SER A 199 28.29 -13.25 3.30
N ASN A 200 28.64 -12.11 3.89
CA ASN A 200 29.98 -11.90 4.45
C ASN A 200 29.89 -11.38 5.89
N ASP A 201 30.07 -12.28 6.84
CA ASP A 201 30.00 -11.97 8.27
C ASP A 201 31.16 -11.09 8.78
N SER A 202 32.17 -10.83 7.94
CA SER A 202 33.30 -9.95 8.28
C SER A 202 32.98 -8.47 8.09
N TYR A 203 31.86 -8.13 7.44
CA TYR A 203 31.46 -6.77 7.16
C TYR A 203 30.25 -6.37 7.99
N HIS A 204 30.38 -5.25 8.69
CA HIS A 204 29.34 -4.73 9.56
C HIS A 204 28.91 -3.34 9.11
N ILE A 205 27.60 -3.10 9.04
CA ILE A 205 27.07 -1.76 8.83
C ILE A 205 27.24 -0.99 10.13
N ASN A 206 28.18 -0.07 10.17
CA ASN A 206 28.48 0.75 11.33
C ASN A 206 27.61 2.02 11.40
N TYR A 207 27.23 2.59 10.24
CA TYR A 207 26.39 3.77 10.17
C TYR A 207 25.47 3.74 8.95
N ILE A 208 24.24 4.27 9.09
CA ILE A 208 23.26 4.41 8.02
C ILE A 208 22.97 5.90 7.82
N PHE A 209 23.20 6.38 6.60
CA PHE A 209 22.96 7.78 6.22
C PHE A 209 21.48 7.96 5.92
N THR A 210 20.75 8.72 6.75
CA THR A 210 19.30 8.91 6.59
C THR A 210 18.92 9.94 5.53
N GLU A 211 19.84 10.83 5.16
CA GLU A 211 19.62 11.95 4.21
C GLU A 211 20.44 11.81 2.93
N LEU A 212 21.19 10.72 2.78
CA LEU A 212 21.97 10.42 1.59
C LEU A 212 21.48 9.11 0.99
N SER A 213 20.83 9.17 -0.16
CA SER A 213 20.23 8.00 -0.81
C SER A 213 20.17 8.15 -2.32
N ASN A 214 20.22 7.04 -3.02
CA ASN A 214 19.77 6.96 -4.41
C ASN A 214 18.25 6.78 -4.45
N LYS A 215 17.60 7.37 -5.46
CA LYS A 215 16.15 7.22 -5.67
C LYS A 215 15.91 6.11 -6.69
N VAL A 216 15.16 5.10 -6.31
CA VAL A 216 14.65 4.06 -7.21
C VAL A 216 13.34 4.55 -7.77
N VAL A 217 13.26 4.78 -9.07
CA VAL A 217 12.12 5.44 -9.71
C VAL A 217 11.56 4.62 -10.86
N LEU A 218 10.26 4.79 -11.11
CA LEU A 218 9.61 4.44 -12.36
C LEU A 218 9.46 5.70 -13.19
N SER A 219 10.21 5.81 -14.28
CA SER A 219 10.12 6.89 -15.26
C SER A 219 9.02 6.57 -16.29
N LEU A 220 8.15 7.53 -16.50
CA LEU A 220 7.06 7.47 -17.48
C LEU A 220 7.51 8.14 -18.78
N GLY A 221 7.13 7.57 -19.92
CA GLY A 221 7.47 8.09 -21.24
C GLY A 221 6.48 9.11 -21.80
N ASP A 222 6.33 9.15 -23.14
CA ASP A 222 5.53 10.17 -23.81
C ASP A 222 4.04 9.80 -23.96
N ASN A 223 3.65 8.54 -23.72
CA ASN A 223 2.28 8.08 -23.85
C ASN A 223 1.39 8.54 -22.69
N THR A 224 0.73 9.68 -22.84
CA THR A 224 -0.04 10.36 -21.80
C THR A 224 -1.14 9.47 -21.17
N GLU A 225 -1.85 8.67 -21.97
CA GLU A 225 -2.95 7.83 -21.46
C GLU A 225 -2.40 6.61 -20.69
N LEU A 226 -1.34 5.97 -21.19
CA LEU A 226 -0.62 4.93 -20.50
C LEU A 226 -0.07 5.44 -19.15
N ASN A 227 0.56 6.62 -19.18
CA ASN A 227 1.14 7.26 -17.98
C ASN A 227 0.09 7.49 -16.89
N LYS A 228 -1.11 7.96 -17.22
CA LYS A 228 -2.20 8.13 -16.24
C LYS A 228 -2.60 6.82 -15.57
N ILE A 229 -2.70 5.75 -16.36
CA ILE A 229 -3.08 4.41 -15.89
C ILE A 229 -1.98 3.84 -14.99
N VAL A 230 -0.73 3.90 -15.46
CA VAL A 230 0.44 3.39 -14.72
C VAL A 230 0.64 4.15 -13.42
N LYS A 231 0.58 5.49 -13.43
CA LYS A 231 0.71 6.32 -12.24
C LYS A 231 -0.35 5.98 -11.19
N LYS A 232 -1.61 5.92 -11.60
CA LYS A 232 -2.73 5.58 -10.70
C LYS A 232 -2.58 4.19 -10.08
N TYR A 233 -2.11 3.22 -10.87
CA TYR A 233 -1.85 1.87 -10.37
C TYR A 233 -0.63 1.85 -9.44
N PHE A 234 0.45 2.55 -9.80
CA PHE A 234 1.70 2.62 -9.04
C PHE A 234 1.46 3.16 -7.63
N GLU A 235 0.79 4.31 -7.50
CA GLU A 235 0.49 4.93 -6.19
C GLU A 235 -0.23 3.94 -5.27
N LYS A 236 -1.25 3.27 -5.78
CA LYS A 236 -1.96 2.27 -4.99
C LYS A 236 -1.13 1.04 -4.66
N TRP A 237 -0.36 0.54 -5.62
CA TRP A 237 0.48 -0.64 -5.42
C TRP A 237 1.59 -0.34 -4.42
N GLN A 238 2.17 0.86 -4.46
CA GLN A 238 3.17 1.32 -3.51
C GLN A 238 2.61 1.32 -2.09
N ASP A 239 1.42 1.88 -1.87
CA ASP A 239 0.81 1.94 -0.55
C ASP A 239 0.43 0.57 0.03
N ASN A 240 -0.05 -0.35 -0.80
CA ASN A 240 -0.67 -1.58 -0.31
C ASN A 240 0.20 -2.84 -0.46
N ASN A 241 1.11 -2.87 -1.43
CA ASN A 241 1.81 -4.08 -1.83
C ASN A 241 3.34 -3.97 -1.77
N PHE A 242 3.90 -2.76 -1.92
CA PHE A 242 5.35 -2.58 -2.05
C PHE A 242 6.12 -3.18 -0.88
N VAL A 243 5.79 -2.78 0.36
CA VAL A 243 6.53 -3.23 1.56
C VAL A 243 6.52 -4.75 1.69
N LYS A 244 5.38 -5.39 1.48
CA LYS A 244 5.28 -6.85 1.52
C LYS A 244 6.07 -7.50 0.40
N THR A 245 5.99 -6.95 -0.82
CA THR A 245 6.71 -7.47 -1.98
C THR A 245 8.21 -7.34 -1.78
N TYR A 246 8.67 -6.19 -1.33
CA TYR A 246 10.08 -5.92 -1.03
C TYR A 246 10.61 -6.89 0.04
N ASN A 247 9.92 -7.01 1.18
CA ASN A 247 10.33 -7.89 2.28
C ASN A 247 10.45 -9.35 1.83
N ASN A 248 9.44 -9.86 1.13
CA ASN A 248 9.47 -11.23 0.62
C ASN A 248 10.62 -11.43 -0.38
N THR A 249 10.87 -10.44 -1.24
CA THR A 249 11.95 -10.53 -2.24
C THR A 249 13.33 -10.46 -1.59
N LEU A 250 13.48 -9.60 -0.57
CA LEU A 250 14.72 -9.50 0.22
C LEU A 250 15.03 -10.82 0.94
N LEU A 251 14.01 -11.44 1.54
CA LEU A 251 14.15 -12.74 2.18
C LEU A 251 14.55 -13.82 1.16
N ASP A 252 13.87 -13.89 0.02
CA ASP A 252 14.19 -14.84 -1.04
C ASP A 252 15.61 -14.60 -1.58
N TYR A 253 16.02 -13.34 -1.70
CA TYR A 253 17.38 -12.97 -2.11
C TYR A 253 18.42 -13.45 -1.09
N TYR A 254 18.19 -13.22 0.21
CA TYR A 254 19.03 -13.71 1.29
C TYR A 254 19.17 -15.23 1.26
N ILE A 255 18.06 -15.96 1.15
CA ILE A 255 18.01 -17.41 1.08
C ILE A 255 18.86 -17.93 -0.11
N THR A 256 18.69 -17.31 -1.28
CA THR A 256 19.41 -17.70 -2.50
C THR A 256 20.91 -17.43 -2.38
N LYS A 257 21.31 -16.26 -1.92
CA LYS A 257 22.73 -15.87 -1.80
C LYS A 257 23.50 -16.68 -0.76
N ASN A 258 22.82 -17.10 0.30
CA ASN A 258 23.42 -17.97 1.33
C ASN A 258 23.25 -19.47 1.03
N ASN A 259 22.76 -19.83 -0.17
CA ASN A 259 22.56 -21.22 -0.61
C ASN A 259 21.72 -22.05 0.37
N ILE A 260 20.74 -21.42 1.02
CA ILE A 260 19.83 -22.09 1.94
C ILE A 260 18.83 -22.91 1.12
N ASN A 261 18.81 -24.22 1.32
CA ASN A 261 17.91 -25.12 0.60
C ASN A 261 16.45 -25.00 1.12
N ASP A 262 15.49 -25.47 0.30
CA ASP A 262 14.07 -25.35 0.61
C ASP A 262 13.65 -26.02 1.93
N LYS A 263 14.32 -27.11 2.32
CA LYS A 263 14.05 -27.80 3.58
C LYS A 263 14.45 -26.92 4.76
N THR A 264 15.67 -26.40 4.77
CA THR A 264 16.17 -25.49 5.81
C THR A 264 15.34 -24.21 5.85
N LYS A 265 15.00 -23.63 4.68
CA LYS A 265 14.09 -22.48 4.59
C LYS A 265 12.75 -22.78 5.27
N ALA A 266 12.13 -23.92 4.98
CA ALA A 266 10.87 -24.33 5.58
C ALA A 266 11.01 -24.54 7.11
N GLU A 267 12.09 -25.14 7.57
CA GLU A 267 12.38 -25.32 9.00
C GLU A 267 12.51 -24.00 9.73
N ILE A 268 13.24 -23.02 9.18
CA ILE A 268 13.39 -21.68 9.77
C ILE A 268 12.03 -20.95 9.85
N LEU A 269 11.26 -20.98 8.76
CA LEU A 269 10.05 -20.15 8.63
C LEU A 269 8.81 -20.74 9.29
N SER A 270 8.73 -22.07 9.46
CA SER A 270 7.55 -22.75 10.04
C SER A 270 7.62 -22.94 11.54
N LYS A 271 8.81 -22.78 12.15
CA LYS A 271 8.96 -22.90 13.60
C LYS A 271 8.47 -21.64 14.30
N THR A 272 7.69 -21.85 15.36
CA THR A 272 7.42 -20.81 16.38
C THR A 272 8.54 -20.83 17.40
N TYR A 273 9.28 -19.73 17.53
CA TYR A 273 10.41 -19.63 18.46
C TYR A 273 9.95 -19.11 19.82
N VAL A 274 10.45 -19.72 20.89
CA VAL A 274 10.15 -19.27 22.26
C VAL A 274 11.10 -18.14 22.67
N TYR A 275 10.53 -16.97 22.88
CA TYR A 275 11.24 -15.80 23.36
C TYR A 275 11.02 -15.64 24.87
N GLY A 276 12.08 -15.81 25.67
CA GLY A 276 12.03 -15.65 27.13
C GLY A 276 12.39 -14.24 27.58
N TYR A 277 11.62 -13.66 28.52
CA TYR A 277 11.93 -12.33 29.04
C TYR A 277 11.42 -12.10 30.46
N VAL A 278 12.08 -11.19 31.17
CA VAL A 278 11.58 -10.55 32.39
C VAL A 278 11.18 -9.12 32.00
N GLU A 279 9.96 -8.71 32.32
CA GLU A 279 9.46 -7.40 31.98
C GLU A 279 10.38 -6.26 32.39
N ASN A 280 10.87 -5.51 31.43
CA ASN A 280 11.86 -4.45 31.62
C ASN A 280 11.58 -3.25 30.65
N TYR A 281 10.84 -2.28 31.19
CA TYR A 281 10.60 -1.04 30.42
C TYR A 281 11.85 -0.17 30.36
N PRO A 282 12.19 0.44 29.21
CA PRO A 282 11.44 0.48 27.95
C PRO A 282 11.82 -0.60 26.93
N TYR A 283 12.57 -1.63 27.30
CA TYR A 283 13.13 -2.62 26.38
C TYR A 283 12.11 -3.69 25.98
N GLU A 284 11.45 -4.31 26.98
CA GLU A 284 10.63 -5.50 26.80
C GLU A 284 9.41 -5.48 27.70
N ALA A 285 8.23 -5.51 27.12
CA ALA A 285 6.99 -5.61 27.85
C ALA A 285 5.88 -6.25 27.02
N LEU A 286 4.91 -6.87 27.67
CA LEU A 286 3.68 -7.32 27.04
C LEU A 286 2.53 -6.37 27.38
N VAL A 287 2.08 -5.57 26.42
CA VAL A 287 0.97 -4.63 26.59
C VAL A 287 -0.18 -5.04 25.69
N LYS A 288 -1.33 -5.38 26.27
CA LYS A 288 -2.52 -5.83 25.52
C LYS A 288 -2.21 -6.96 24.52
N ASN A 289 -1.49 -7.99 24.97
CA ASN A 289 -1.04 -9.12 24.16
C ASN A 289 -0.11 -8.75 22.98
N LYS A 290 0.48 -7.57 22.98
CA LYS A 290 1.53 -7.18 22.02
C LYS A 290 2.85 -7.07 22.75
N PHE A 291 3.87 -7.67 22.20
CA PHE A 291 5.25 -7.53 22.68
C PHE A 291 5.78 -6.19 22.18
N VAL A 292 6.15 -5.30 23.10
CA VAL A 292 6.47 -3.89 22.84
C VAL A 292 7.74 -3.47 23.55
N GLY A 293 8.40 -2.43 23.05
CA GLY A 293 9.64 -1.90 23.57
C GLY A 293 10.78 -1.92 22.56
N ILE A 294 11.95 -1.39 22.98
CA ILE A 294 13.11 -1.23 22.08
C ILE A 294 13.62 -2.59 21.60
N ALA A 295 13.88 -3.54 22.50
CA ALA A 295 14.32 -4.89 22.14
C ALA A 295 13.21 -5.66 21.42
N ALA A 296 11.95 -5.47 21.82
CA ALA A 296 10.79 -6.07 21.16
C ALA A 296 10.68 -5.67 19.68
N GLU A 297 11.09 -4.46 19.31
CA GLU A 297 11.01 -3.99 17.92
C GLU A 297 11.93 -4.76 16.96
N TYR A 298 13.09 -5.23 17.42
CA TYR A 298 13.97 -6.12 16.65
C TYR A 298 13.27 -7.43 16.30
N VAL A 299 12.59 -8.03 17.28
CA VAL A 299 11.84 -9.29 17.11
C VAL A 299 10.61 -9.07 16.22
N ASN A 300 9.88 -8.00 16.44
CA ASN A 300 8.72 -7.65 15.60
C ASN A 300 9.11 -7.38 14.15
N ARG A 301 10.32 -6.85 13.90
CA ARG A 301 10.82 -6.61 12.54
C ARG A 301 11.07 -7.91 11.78
N ILE A 302 11.68 -8.93 12.42
CA ILE A 302 11.87 -10.21 11.73
C ILE A 302 10.53 -10.87 11.41
N THR A 303 9.55 -10.80 12.32
CA THR A 303 8.18 -11.27 12.05
C THR A 303 7.58 -10.57 10.82
N ARG A 304 7.72 -9.23 10.73
CA ARG A 304 7.21 -8.48 9.56
C ARG A 304 7.94 -8.82 8.25
N LEU A 305 9.24 -9.14 8.31
CA LEU A 305 10.05 -9.48 7.13
C LEU A 305 9.82 -10.89 6.65
N SER A 306 9.78 -11.86 7.56
CA SER A 306 9.86 -13.29 7.23
C SER A 306 8.57 -14.06 7.52
N GLY A 307 7.65 -13.50 8.30
CA GLY A 307 6.48 -14.21 8.80
C GLY A 307 6.78 -15.19 9.95
N ILE A 308 8.02 -15.24 10.44
CA ILE A 308 8.39 -16.07 11.61
C ILE A 308 7.56 -15.64 12.81
N GLU A 309 6.99 -16.60 13.53
CA GLU A 309 6.18 -16.39 14.71
C GLU A 309 6.98 -16.64 15.99
N PHE A 310 6.62 -15.92 17.05
CA PHE A 310 7.23 -16.04 18.38
C PHE A 310 6.17 -16.31 19.44
N GLU A 311 6.50 -17.20 20.38
CA GLU A 311 5.83 -17.35 21.65
C GLU A 311 6.57 -16.55 22.71
N PHE A 312 5.96 -15.49 23.24
CA PHE A 312 6.55 -14.63 24.25
C PHE A 312 6.28 -15.16 25.66
N LYS A 313 7.31 -15.78 26.30
CA LYS A 313 7.20 -16.39 27.63
C LYS A 313 7.75 -15.44 28.69
N LYS A 314 6.85 -14.87 29.49
CA LYS A 314 7.22 -13.96 30.60
C LYS A 314 7.57 -14.75 31.83
N TYR A 315 8.74 -14.47 32.42
CA TYR A 315 9.19 -14.98 33.71
C TYR A 315 9.04 -13.90 34.76
N LYS A 316 8.83 -14.32 36.06
CA LYS A 316 8.59 -13.38 37.16
C LYS A 316 9.85 -12.65 37.59
N ASN A 317 10.99 -13.31 37.48
CA ASN A 317 12.29 -12.80 37.91
C ASN A 317 13.41 -13.44 37.06
N LEU A 318 14.62 -12.93 37.26
CA LEU A 318 15.81 -13.38 36.58
C LEU A 318 16.17 -14.85 36.84
N ASP A 319 15.94 -15.34 38.06
CA ASP A 319 16.32 -16.71 38.43
C ASP A 319 15.47 -17.74 37.69
N GLU A 320 14.14 -17.50 37.56
CA GLU A 320 13.25 -18.32 36.73
C GLU A 320 13.65 -18.28 35.24
N LEU A 321 14.06 -17.12 34.72
CA LEU A 321 14.54 -17.01 33.34
C LEU A 321 15.85 -17.78 33.14
N LYS A 322 16.81 -17.71 34.08
CA LYS A 322 18.07 -18.45 33.99
C LYS A 322 17.87 -19.97 34.06
N GLU A 323 16.93 -20.43 34.88
CA GLU A 323 16.56 -21.83 34.94
C GLU A 323 16.03 -22.31 33.58
N ALA A 324 15.08 -21.59 33.00
CA ALA A 324 14.52 -21.90 31.70
C ALA A 324 15.55 -21.84 30.54
N ILE A 325 16.53 -20.94 30.62
CA ILE A 325 17.65 -20.87 29.68
C ILE A 325 18.53 -22.11 29.81
N ASN A 326 18.88 -22.50 31.03
CA ASN A 326 19.70 -23.70 31.28
C ASN A 326 18.98 -24.97 30.83
N ASP A 327 17.67 -25.05 31.02
CA ASP A 327 16.84 -26.17 30.61
C ASP A 327 16.49 -26.14 29.11
N LYS A 328 16.99 -25.16 28.34
CA LYS A 328 16.73 -24.93 26.91
C LYS A 328 15.24 -24.79 26.55
N GLU A 329 14.44 -24.30 27.50
CA GLU A 329 13.02 -23.97 27.24
C GLU A 329 12.83 -22.66 26.47
N VAL A 330 13.88 -21.86 26.32
CA VAL A 330 13.91 -20.56 25.64
C VAL A 330 14.78 -20.68 24.39
N ASP A 331 14.27 -20.31 23.23
CA ASP A 331 15.04 -20.33 21.98
C ASP A 331 15.89 -19.05 21.83
N MET A 332 15.39 -17.90 22.33
CA MET A 332 16.14 -16.64 22.30
C MET A 332 15.69 -15.68 23.41
N PHE A 333 16.56 -14.73 23.75
CA PHE A 333 16.29 -13.65 24.71
C PHE A 333 17.19 -12.43 24.45
N PHE A 334 16.82 -11.28 24.97
CA PHE A 334 17.64 -10.07 24.99
C PHE A 334 18.54 -10.06 26.23
N ASP A 335 19.84 -9.91 26.05
CA ASP A 335 20.81 -10.04 27.12
C ASP A 335 21.00 -8.74 27.94
N TYR A 336 19.91 -8.23 28.50
CA TYR A 336 19.94 -7.10 29.43
C TYR A 336 20.67 -7.45 30.76
N TYR A 337 20.61 -8.71 31.15
CA TYR A 337 21.09 -9.18 32.43
C TYR A 337 22.50 -9.78 32.39
N ASN A 338 23.19 -9.69 31.29
CA ASN A 338 24.53 -10.24 31.08
C ASN A 338 24.59 -11.72 31.51
N ILE A 339 23.73 -12.54 30.90
CA ILE A 339 23.65 -13.98 31.17
C ILE A 339 24.67 -14.71 30.27
N ASP A 340 25.70 -15.26 30.91
CA ASP A 340 26.66 -16.10 30.24
C ASP A 340 26.11 -17.51 30.05
N SER A 341 26.11 -18.02 28.78
CA SER A 341 25.65 -19.35 28.46
C SER A 341 26.32 -19.87 27.18
N ASP A 342 27.06 -20.94 27.30
CA ASP A 342 27.70 -21.63 26.17
C ASP A 342 26.72 -22.28 25.23
N ALA A 343 25.43 -22.43 25.59
CA ALA A 343 24.41 -23.03 24.75
C ALA A 343 23.82 -22.05 23.72
N TYR A 344 24.16 -20.76 23.79
CA TYR A 344 23.59 -19.71 22.94
C TYR A 344 24.68 -19.00 22.15
N LEU A 345 24.30 -18.52 20.96
CA LEU A 345 25.09 -17.64 20.11
C LEU A 345 24.72 -16.19 20.40
N LYS A 346 25.72 -15.35 20.53
CA LYS A 346 25.58 -13.92 20.72
C LYS A 346 25.48 -13.23 19.36
N THR A 347 24.45 -12.41 19.16
CA THR A 347 24.30 -11.63 17.90
C THR A 347 25.33 -10.51 17.82
N VAL A 348 25.36 -9.80 16.69
CA VAL A 348 26.04 -8.48 16.62
C VAL A 348 25.41 -7.53 17.63
N SER A 349 26.16 -6.51 18.03
CA SER A 349 25.68 -5.44 18.89
C SER A 349 24.39 -4.82 18.34
N THR A 350 23.38 -4.69 19.19
CA THR A 350 22.15 -3.98 18.81
C THR A 350 22.33 -2.47 18.93
N PHE A 351 22.92 -2.03 20.01
CA PHE A 351 23.25 -0.61 20.27
C PHE A 351 24.25 -0.49 21.42
N VAL A 352 24.91 0.66 21.48
CA VAL A 352 25.76 1.07 22.61
C VAL A 352 24.87 1.75 23.63
N GLU A 353 24.90 1.28 24.86
CA GLU A 353 24.08 1.85 25.92
C GLU A 353 24.80 3.01 26.61
N GLU A 354 24.03 4.07 26.86
CA GLU A 354 24.40 5.16 27.75
C GLU A 354 23.85 4.94 29.16
N TYR A 355 24.56 5.38 30.17
CA TYR A 355 24.04 5.41 31.51
C TYR A 355 23.82 6.83 32.02
N ALA A 356 22.85 6.98 32.94
CA ALA A 356 22.48 8.20 33.58
C ALA A 356 22.79 8.11 35.08
N VAL A 357 23.56 9.08 35.60
CA VAL A 357 23.79 9.27 37.04
C VAL A 357 22.83 10.33 37.51
N LEU A 358 21.95 9.97 38.43
CA LEU A 358 20.86 10.79 38.95
C LEU A 358 21.12 11.18 40.39
N GLY A 359 20.85 12.43 40.73
CA GLY A 359 20.78 12.93 42.12
C GLY A 359 19.38 13.47 42.40
N LYS A 360 18.99 13.50 43.71
CA LYS A 360 17.77 14.20 44.07
C LYS A 360 17.92 15.70 43.84
N VAL A 361 16.88 16.34 43.35
CA VAL A 361 16.85 17.83 43.13
C VAL A 361 17.12 18.58 44.43
N SER A 362 16.81 17.99 45.61
CA SER A 362 17.11 18.56 46.94
C SER A 362 18.57 18.53 47.35
N ASP A 363 19.40 17.73 46.64
CA ASP A 363 20.74 17.42 47.08
C ASP A 363 21.79 18.19 46.25
N SER A 364 22.87 18.62 46.88
CA SER A 364 23.96 19.38 46.23
C SER A 364 25.05 18.48 45.64
N HIS A 365 24.69 17.35 45.02
CA HIS A 365 25.67 16.47 44.44
C HIS A 365 26.21 17.03 43.12
N VAL A 366 27.52 16.98 42.94
CA VAL A 366 28.18 17.33 41.69
C VAL A 366 28.90 16.10 41.15
N VAL A 367 28.59 15.71 39.91
CA VAL A 367 29.26 14.66 39.15
C VAL A 367 29.70 15.24 37.81
N THR A 368 31.02 15.30 37.57
CA THR A 368 31.59 15.93 36.37
C THR A 368 32.29 14.93 35.45
N SER A 369 32.55 13.73 35.94
CA SER A 369 33.19 12.64 35.20
C SER A 369 32.92 11.30 35.90
N PHE A 370 33.22 10.20 35.22
CA PHE A 370 33.16 8.86 35.80
C PHE A 370 34.08 8.72 37.05
N GLU A 371 35.28 9.29 36.99
CA GLU A 371 36.21 9.31 38.10
C GLU A 371 35.69 10.06 39.34
N SER A 372 34.84 11.06 39.13
CA SER A 372 34.24 11.84 40.23
C SER A 372 33.27 11.04 41.11
N LEU A 373 32.89 9.82 40.64
CA LEU A 373 32.10 8.85 41.42
C LEU A 373 32.92 8.13 42.48
N LYS A 374 34.26 8.23 42.52
CA LYS A 374 35.14 7.60 43.49
C LYS A 374 34.69 7.91 44.90
N GLY A 375 34.42 6.85 45.67
CA GLY A 375 34.01 6.96 47.09
C GLY A 375 32.55 7.42 47.29
N LYS A 376 31.84 7.85 46.28
CA LYS A 376 30.42 8.19 46.36
C LYS A 376 29.58 6.90 46.48
N LYS A 377 28.46 6.98 47.17
CA LYS A 377 27.48 5.87 47.23
C LYS A 377 26.61 5.91 45.98
N VAL A 378 26.60 4.82 45.25
CA VAL A 378 25.76 4.68 44.01
C VAL A 378 24.88 3.46 44.15
N SER A 379 23.60 3.61 43.78
CA SER A 379 22.57 2.58 43.79
C SER A 379 22.32 2.08 42.40
N LEU A 380 22.46 0.77 42.18
CA LEU A 380 22.24 0.13 40.88
C LEU A 380 21.33 -1.10 41.00
N LEU A 381 20.70 -1.47 39.88
CA LEU A 381 20.01 -2.75 39.77
C LEU A 381 21.03 -3.88 39.66
N ASN A 382 20.86 -4.90 40.51
CA ASN A 382 21.70 -6.10 40.52
C ASN A 382 21.53 -6.91 39.22
N ASN A 383 22.57 -7.67 38.87
CA ASN A 383 22.56 -8.60 37.73
C ASN A 383 22.23 -7.94 36.38
N THR A 384 22.57 -6.68 36.17
CA THR A 384 22.47 -5.99 34.86
C THR A 384 23.86 -5.81 34.25
N ALA A 385 23.93 -5.59 32.93
CA ALA A 385 25.17 -5.24 32.25
C ALA A 385 25.79 -3.97 32.89
N LEU A 386 24.96 -2.97 33.20
CA LEU A 386 25.35 -1.73 33.82
C LEU A 386 25.98 -1.97 35.22
N TYR A 387 25.40 -2.87 36.05
CA TYR A 387 25.99 -3.26 37.32
C TYR A 387 27.37 -3.88 37.15
N SER A 388 27.52 -4.80 36.21
CA SER A 388 28.79 -5.47 35.90
C SER A 388 29.85 -4.46 35.45
N TYR A 389 29.47 -3.51 34.61
CA TYR A 389 30.33 -2.42 34.12
C TYR A 389 30.84 -1.56 35.31
N PHE A 390 29.92 -1.08 36.16
CA PHE A 390 30.28 -0.25 37.31
C PHE A 390 31.15 -1.00 38.33
N LYS A 391 30.84 -2.28 38.59
CA LYS A 391 31.61 -3.13 39.48
C LYS A 391 33.05 -3.32 39.01
N SER A 392 33.26 -3.43 37.70
CA SER A 392 34.59 -3.66 37.11
C SER A 392 35.41 -2.37 36.93
N ASN A 393 34.76 -1.25 36.62
CA ASN A 393 35.45 -0.04 36.20
C ASN A 393 35.37 1.12 37.19
N SER A 394 34.34 1.20 38.06
CA SER A 394 34.20 2.32 38.97
C SER A 394 34.89 2.05 40.32
N LYS A 395 35.29 3.15 41.02
CA LYS A 395 35.73 3.15 42.40
C LYS A 395 34.65 3.67 43.37
N ALA A 396 33.39 3.61 42.92
CA ALA A 396 32.22 3.98 43.72
C ALA A 396 31.88 2.91 44.79
N ASN A 397 31.19 3.31 45.82
CA ASN A 397 30.63 2.40 46.82
C ASN A 397 29.25 1.93 46.31
N ILE A 398 29.20 0.76 45.68
CA ILE A 398 28.00 0.26 44.99
C ILE A 398 27.06 -0.42 45.98
N GLU A 399 25.82 0.07 46.06
CA GLU A 399 24.69 -0.59 46.70
C GLU A 399 23.78 -1.21 45.65
N LYS A 400 23.52 -2.51 45.75
CA LYS A 400 22.76 -3.29 44.77
C LYS A 400 21.32 -3.53 45.19
N PHE A 401 20.39 -3.48 44.22
CA PHE A 401 18.97 -3.69 44.45
C PHE A 401 18.41 -4.67 43.42
N ASP A 402 17.48 -5.53 43.82
CA ASP A 402 16.92 -6.57 42.95
C ASP A 402 15.85 -6.04 41.98
N ASN A 403 15.26 -4.88 42.28
CA ASN A 403 14.25 -4.27 41.42
C ASN A 403 14.15 -2.75 41.62
N MET A 404 13.61 -2.07 40.64
CA MET A 404 13.45 -0.61 40.62
C MET A 404 12.65 -0.07 41.80
N LYS A 405 11.64 -0.80 42.28
CA LYS A 405 10.80 -0.36 43.42
C LYS A 405 11.62 -0.29 44.72
N THR A 406 12.45 -1.28 44.96
CA THR A 406 13.32 -1.30 46.18
C THR A 406 14.45 -0.29 46.07
N LEU A 407 15.01 -0.10 44.85
CA LEU A 407 16.02 0.91 44.57
C LEU A 407 15.48 2.30 44.90
N LEU A 408 14.38 2.71 44.35
CA LEU A 408 13.75 4.04 44.55
C LEU A 408 13.32 4.27 46.02
N LYS A 409 12.95 3.21 46.75
CA LYS A 409 12.49 3.32 48.15
C LYS A 409 13.63 3.47 49.12
N LYS A 410 14.82 2.90 48.84
CA LYS A 410 15.93 2.78 49.82
C LYS A 410 17.17 3.61 49.47
N SER A 411 17.17 4.29 48.32
CA SER A 411 18.31 5.08 47.83
C SER A 411 18.32 6.53 48.35
N ASP A 412 17.78 6.79 49.55
CA ASP A 412 17.45 8.15 50.02
C ASP A 412 18.61 9.17 49.97
N ASP A 413 19.86 8.75 50.15
CA ASP A 413 21.03 9.66 50.08
C ASP A 413 22.08 9.22 49.05
N ASN A 414 21.73 8.30 48.13
CA ASN A 414 22.65 7.76 47.15
C ASN A 414 22.38 8.35 45.77
N LEU A 415 23.42 8.46 44.98
CA LEU A 415 23.23 8.63 43.52
C LEU A 415 22.60 7.37 42.95
N ILE A 416 21.64 7.53 42.07
CA ILE A 416 21.05 6.42 41.32
C ILE A 416 21.72 6.33 39.95
N VAL A 417 22.11 5.13 39.55
CA VAL A 417 22.62 4.91 38.20
C VAL A 417 21.72 3.92 37.47
N VAL A 418 21.23 4.34 36.31
CA VAL A 418 20.34 3.55 35.46
C VAL A 418 20.72 3.75 33.99
N ASP A 419 20.26 2.86 33.14
CA ASP A 419 20.37 3.06 31.68
C ASP A 419 19.67 4.36 31.29
N ASN A 420 20.24 5.10 30.36
CA ASN A 420 19.71 6.40 29.92
C ASN A 420 18.31 6.27 29.35
N GLU A 421 18.01 5.17 28.64
CA GLU A 421 16.67 4.90 28.13
C GLU A 421 15.65 4.66 29.25
N VAL A 422 16.07 3.99 30.34
CA VAL A 422 15.25 3.80 31.56
C VAL A 422 14.96 5.16 32.20
N TYR A 423 15.99 6.03 32.32
CA TYR A 423 15.80 7.38 32.84
C TYR A 423 14.84 8.18 31.97
N ASN A 424 15.05 8.23 30.68
CA ASN A 424 14.23 8.99 29.72
C ASN A 424 12.76 8.55 29.73
N TYR A 425 12.52 7.24 29.82
CA TYR A 425 11.16 6.69 29.92
C TYR A 425 10.45 7.05 31.22
N TYR A 426 11.17 7.02 32.35
CA TYR A 426 10.58 7.24 33.66
C TYR A 426 10.80 8.64 34.25
N ARG A 427 11.47 9.58 33.57
CA ARG A 427 11.85 10.90 34.11
C ARG A 427 10.66 11.70 34.64
N ASN A 428 9.51 11.64 34.01
CA ASN A 428 8.30 12.37 34.40
C ASN A 428 7.41 11.60 35.40
N THR A 429 7.81 10.40 35.78
CA THR A 429 7.05 9.51 36.70
C THR A 429 7.88 9.08 37.86
N LYS A 430 8.68 8.01 37.72
CA LYS A 430 9.48 7.44 38.83
C LYS A 430 10.66 8.32 39.21
N PHE A 431 11.24 9.07 38.30
CA PHE A 431 12.39 9.96 38.49
C PHE A 431 12.04 11.46 38.52
N LYS A 432 10.77 11.81 38.72
CA LYS A 432 10.34 13.22 38.76
C LYS A 432 11.04 14.12 39.78
N ASP A 433 11.52 13.53 40.88
CA ASP A 433 12.22 14.21 41.96
C ASP A 433 13.77 14.09 41.87
N TYR A 434 14.26 13.59 40.70
CA TYR A 434 15.66 13.40 40.39
C TYR A 434 16.06 14.21 39.16
N GLU A 435 17.30 14.68 39.15
CA GLU A 435 17.91 15.35 37.99
C GLU A 435 19.09 14.54 37.45
N LEU A 436 19.36 14.68 36.18
CA LEU A 436 20.52 14.10 35.52
C LEU A 436 21.76 14.92 35.85
N LEU A 437 22.70 14.33 36.57
CA LEU A 437 23.95 14.96 36.96
C LEU A 437 25.07 14.68 35.93
N TYR A 438 25.08 13.47 35.38
CA TYR A 438 26.10 13.02 34.44
C TYR A 438 25.56 11.87 33.58
N SER A 439 25.96 11.81 32.34
CA SER A 439 25.75 10.65 31.48
C SER A 439 27.01 10.36 30.67
N ASP A 440 27.22 9.11 30.32
CA ASP A 440 28.33 8.66 29.50
C ASP A 440 27.99 7.32 28.84
N ILE A 441 28.79 6.92 27.88
CA ILE A 441 28.62 5.67 27.13
C ILE A 441 29.20 4.51 27.98
N MET A 442 28.41 3.45 28.09
CA MET A 442 28.88 2.17 28.61
C MET A 442 29.65 1.44 27.51
N THR A 443 30.81 0.89 27.86
CA THR A 443 31.63 0.16 26.87
C THR A 443 31.11 -1.25 26.55
N ASN A 444 30.06 -1.70 27.24
CA ASN A 444 29.42 -2.98 26.99
C ASN A 444 28.15 -2.75 26.14
N ASP A 445 28.05 -3.47 25.04
CA ASP A 445 26.89 -3.41 24.17
C ASP A 445 25.81 -4.41 24.60
N TYR A 446 24.57 -4.19 24.18
CA TYR A 446 23.49 -5.15 24.33
C TYR A 446 23.34 -6.04 23.08
N TYR A 447 22.94 -7.28 23.30
CA TYR A 447 22.87 -8.34 22.30
C TYR A 447 21.60 -9.15 22.45
N PHE A 448 21.24 -9.91 21.41
CA PHE A 448 20.35 -11.05 21.58
C PHE A 448 21.18 -12.33 21.69
N MET A 449 20.65 -13.26 22.45
CA MET A 449 21.18 -14.61 22.59
C MET A 449 20.21 -15.58 21.92
N VAL A 450 20.73 -16.39 20.98
CA VAL A 450 19.95 -17.37 20.21
C VAL A 450 20.52 -18.76 20.45
N ASN A 451 19.66 -19.73 20.76
CA ASN A 451 20.08 -21.10 20.99
C ASN A 451 20.85 -21.65 19.78
N LYS A 452 22.03 -22.26 20.04
CA LYS A 452 22.94 -22.82 19.02
C LYS A 452 22.29 -23.87 18.13
N ASP A 453 21.24 -24.53 18.61
CA ASP A 453 20.49 -25.52 17.85
C ASP A 453 19.76 -24.89 16.64
N TYR A 454 19.66 -23.55 16.58
CA TYR A 454 18.99 -22.77 15.51
C TYR A 454 19.96 -21.81 14.80
N SER A 455 21.12 -22.30 14.40
CA SER A 455 22.17 -21.49 13.76
C SER A 455 21.72 -20.77 12.47
N ASP A 456 20.88 -21.39 11.66
CA ASP A 456 20.38 -20.77 10.42
C ASP A 456 19.41 -19.60 10.72
N PHE A 457 18.56 -19.76 11.72
CA PHE A 457 17.74 -18.66 12.24
C PHE A 457 18.60 -17.56 12.84
N TYR A 458 19.63 -17.90 13.63
CA TYR A 458 20.58 -16.95 14.17
C TYR A 458 21.21 -16.10 13.05
N ASN A 459 21.71 -16.74 11.98
CA ASN A 459 22.33 -16.03 10.86
C ASN A 459 21.36 -15.05 10.19
N LEU A 460 20.12 -15.50 9.94
CA LEU A 460 19.08 -14.64 9.37
C LEU A 460 18.75 -13.47 10.31
N PHE A 461 18.56 -13.72 11.59
CA PHE A 461 18.25 -12.69 12.57
C PHE A 461 19.40 -11.69 12.73
N ASN A 462 20.63 -12.17 12.79
CA ASN A 462 21.84 -11.38 12.86
C ASN A 462 21.99 -10.45 11.65
N TYR A 463 21.73 -10.97 10.45
CA TYR A 463 21.67 -10.16 9.25
C TYR A 463 20.61 -9.05 9.34
N ILE A 464 19.40 -9.38 9.78
CA ILE A 464 18.28 -8.43 9.87
C ILE A 464 18.58 -7.30 10.89
N ILE A 465 19.24 -7.60 12.02
CA ILE A 465 19.68 -6.57 12.98
C ILE A 465 20.51 -5.50 12.29
N ASN A 466 21.39 -5.90 11.35
CA ASN A 466 22.26 -4.99 10.62
C ASN A 466 21.57 -4.17 9.54
N THR A 467 20.37 -4.49 9.14
CA THR A 467 19.68 -3.83 8.00
C THR A 467 18.99 -2.51 8.37
N ASN A 468 19.03 -2.11 9.64
CA ASN A 468 18.37 -0.89 10.09
C ASN A 468 19.18 -0.20 11.20
N SER A 469 19.05 1.12 11.33
CA SER A 469 19.73 1.86 12.38
C SER A 469 19.11 1.61 13.75
N TYR A 470 19.93 1.67 14.81
CA TYR A 470 19.45 1.68 16.20
C TYR A 470 18.37 2.74 16.43
N TYR A 471 18.56 3.93 15.88
CA TYR A 471 17.62 5.04 16.02
C TYR A 471 16.20 4.68 15.57
N ASN A 472 16.06 3.94 14.47
CA ASN A 472 14.77 3.45 13.99
C ASN A 472 14.16 2.41 14.93
N TYR A 473 14.95 1.44 15.39
CA TYR A 473 14.49 0.44 16.36
C TYR A 473 14.05 1.11 17.67
N ARG A 474 14.86 2.04 18.17
CA ARG A 474 14.57 2.81 19.39
C ARG A 474 13.27 3.59 19.27
N ASN A 475 13.12 4.39 18.23
CA ASN A 475 11.94 5.23 18.05
C ASN A 475 10.67 4.41 17.86
N ASN A 476 10.71 3.37 17.04
CA ASN A 476 9.58 2.48 16.85
C ASN A 476 9.24 1.70 18.13
N GLY A 477 10.24 1.23 18.85
CA GLY A 477 10.07 0.55 20.11
C GLY A 477 9.44 1.44 21.19
N LEU A 478 9.94 2.67 21.36
CA LEU A 478 9.36 3.67 22.27
C LEU A 478 7.94 4.06 21.89
N ASN A 479 7.68 4.25 20.57
CA ASN A 479 6.34 4.54 20.09
C ASN A 479 5.37 3.37 20.35
N SER A 480 5.85 2.13 20.29
CA SER A 480 5.04 0.95 20.59
C SER A 480 4.56 0.90 22.04
N LEU A 481 5.33 1.50 22.97
CA LEU A 481 4.97 1.61 24.40
C LEU A 481 3.89 2.68 24.65
N ASN A 482 3.79 3.67 23.77
CA ASN A 482 2.79 4.76 23.84
C ASN A 482 1.38 4.33 23.40
N VAL A 483 1.12 3.04 23.29
CA VAL A 483 -0.25 2.53 23.13
C VAL A 483 -1.04 2.97 24.36
N SER A 484 -1.76 4.06 24.23
CA SER A 484 -2.48 4.82 25.24
C SER A 484 -2.98 3.91 26.37
N VAL A 485 -2.43 4.11 27.56
CA VAL A 485 -2.89 3.51 28.81
C VAL A 485 -4.21 4.21 29.20
N TRP A 486 -5.28 3.92 28.45
CA TRP A 486 -6.62 4.17 28.97
C TRP A 486 -6.95 3.00 29.87
N SER A 487 -7.22 3.29 31.13
CA SER A 487 -7.46 2.28 32.16
C SER A 487 -8.57 1.30 31.75
N GLU A 488 -8.34 0.00 31.91
CA GLU A 488 -9.29 -1.06 31.52
C GLU A 488 -10.66 -0.95 32.20
N SER A 489 -10.72 -0.34 33.39
CA SER A 489 -11.98 -0.25 34.17
C SER A 489 -13.02 0.72 33.60
N THR A 490 -12.58 1.83 32.96
CA THR A 490 -13.49 2.77 32.30
C THR A 490 -13.88 2.34 30.89
N PHE A 491 -13.11 1.46 30.26
CA PHE A 491 -13.39 0.99 28.91
C PHE A 491 -14.44 -0.11 28.85
N GLN A 492 -14.51 -1.00 29.85
CA GLN A 492 -15.52 -2.07 29.83
C GLN A 492 -16.94 -1.53 29.97
N GLU A 493 -17.16 -0.56 30.82
CA GLU A 493 -18.49 0.07 30.98
C GLU A 493 -18.84 0.98 29.80
N LEU A 494 -17.90 1.77 29.30
CA LEU A 494 -18.08 2.56 28.06
C LEU A 494 -18.24 1.68 26.82
N TYR A 495 -17.54 0.54 26.73
CA TYR A 495 -17.59 -0.38 25.61
C TYR A 495 -18.97 -1.02 25.45
N VAL A 496 -19.62 -1.38 26.55
CA VAL A 496 -20.99 -1.92 26.53
C VAL A 496 -22.00 -0.83 26.09
N ILE A 497 -21.84 0.41 26.57
CA ILE A 497 -22.66 1.54 26.20
C ILE A 497 -22.44 1.93 24.73
N ILE A 498 -21.18 1.93 24.27
CA ILE A 498 -20.81 2.17 22.86
C ILE A 498 -21.38 1.07 21.96
N LEU A 499 -21.31 -0.21 22.39
CA LEU A 499 -21.91 -1.32 21.66
C LEU A 499 -23.42 -1.20 21.52
N LEU A 500 -24.15 -0.87 22.61
CA LEU A 500 -25.60 -0.76 22.58
C LEU A 500 -26.10 0.50 21.87
N VAL A 501 -25.42 1.63 22.04
CA VAL A 501 -25.89 2.94 21.52
C VAL A 501 -25.37 3.23 20.10
N ILE A 502 -24.24 2.68 19.72
CA ILE A 502 -23.61 2.94 18.40
C ILE A 502 -23.72 1.74 17.47
N PHE A 503 -23.46 0.53 17.94
CA PHE A 503 -23.38 -0.65 17.07
C PHE A 503 -24.75 -1.08 16.54
N ILE A 504 -25.82 -0.95 17.36
CA ILE A 504 -27.18 -1.29 16.91
C ILE A 504 -27.69 -0.30 15.86
N PRO A 505 -27.61 1.03 16.05
CA PRO A 505 -27.97 1.98 14.99
C PRO A 505 -27.07 1.88 13.75
N LEU A 506 -25.76 1.56 13.91
CA LEU A 506 -24.85 1.37 12.79
C LEU A 506 -25.17 0.13 11.97
N THR A 507 -25.54 -0.97 12.61
CA THR A 507 -25.97 -2.19 11.88
C THR A 507 -27.27 -1.95 11.13
N VAL A 508 -28.25 -1.25 11.75
CA VAL A 508 -29.49 -0.87 11.08
C VAL A 508 -29.21 0.10 9.91
N LEU A 509 -28.32 1.07 10.11
CA LEU A 509 -27.91 2.01 9.07
C LEU A 509 -27.17 1.28 7.95
N GLY A 510 -26.28 0.34 8.27
CA GLY A 510 -25.58 -0.53 7.31
C GLY A 510 -26.55 -1.33 6.47
N ILE A 511 -27.57 -1.94 7.10
CA ILE A 511 -28.62 -2.69 6.39
C ILE A 511 -29.42 -1.74 5.46
N LEU A 512 -29.75 -0.53 5.92
CA LEU A 512 -30.43 0.47 5.10
C LEU A 512 -29.56 0.91 3.92
N ILE A 513 -28.27 1.14 4.12
CA ILE A 513 -27.35 1.52 3.05
C ILE A 513 -27.24 0.42 2.00
N VAL A 514 -27.10 -0.86 2.42
CA VAL A 514 -27.08 -2.02 1.52
C VAL A 514 -28.40 -2.12 0.75
N TYR A 515 -29.53 -1.92 1.44
CA TYR A 515 -30.85 -1.91 0.82
C TYR A 515 -30.98 -0.79 -0.23
N PHE A 516 -30.58 0.43 0.09
CA PHE A 516 -30.63 1.56 -0.85
C PHE A 516 -29.64 1.40 -2.01
N ARG A 517 -28.43 0.85 -1.76
CA ARG A 517 -27.48 0.50 -2.84
C ARG A 517 -28.06 -0.52 -3.79
N LYS A 518 -28.64 -1.61 -3.27
CA LYS A 518 -29.27 -2.65 -4.10
C LYS A 518 -30.44 -2.07 -4.92
N ARG A 519 -31.24 -1.20 -4.31
CA ARG A 519 -32.33 -0.49 -5.00
C ARG A 519 -31.82 0.47 -6.08
N ASN A 520 -30.72 1.19 -5.82
CA ASN A 520 -30.13 2.12 -6.77
C ASN A 520 -29.41 1.36 -7.91
N GLN A 521 -28.73 0.25 -7.62
CA GLN A 521 -28.16 -0.62 -8.65
C GLN A 521 -29.23 -1.16 -9.59
N VAL A 522 -30.36 -1.64 -9.06
CA VAL A 522 -31.48 -2.09 -9.87
C VAL A 522 -32.07 -0.95 -10.72
N LYS A 523 -32.14 0.28 -10.16
CA LYS A 523 -32.56 1.45 -10.94
C LYS A 523 -31.53 1.85 -12.00
N ALA A 524 -30.24 1.75 -11.70
CA ALA A 524 -29.16 2.05 -12.64
C ALA A 524 -29.16 1.04 -13.80
N ILE A 525 -29.26 -0.25 -13.51
CA ILE A 525 -29.35 -1.32 -14.53
C ILE A 525 -30.57 -1.09 -15.41
N LYS A 526 -31.77 -0.83 -14.84
CA LYS A 526 -32.97 -0.50 -15.62
C LYS A 526 -32.81 0.79 -16.44
N LYS A 527 -32.08 1.76 -15.95
CA LYS A 527 -31.79 3.02 -16.66
C LYS A 527 -30.78 2.80 -17.80
N GLU A 528 -29.76 1.95 -17.60
CA GLU A 528 -28.81 1.55 -18.66
C GLU A 528 -29.49 0.68 -19.73
N GLU A 529 -30.29 -0.30 -19.36
CA GLU A 529 -31.08 -1.10 -20.31
C GLU A 529 -32.01 -0.21 -21.13
N ARG A 530 -32.67 0.75 -20.46
CA ARG A 530 -33.52 1.72 -21.16
C ARG A 530 -32.74 2.56 -22.14
N LYS A 531 -31.53 3.06 -21.79
CA LYS A 531 -30.65 3.80 -22.70
C LYS A 531 -30.16 2.94 -23.87
N LYS A 532 -29.91 1.64 -23.62
CA LYS A 532 -29.39 0.73 -24.63
C LYS A 532 -30.41 0.41 -25.72
N TYR A 533 -31.70 0.35 -25.38
CA TYR A 533 -32.77 -0.09 -26.27
C TYR A 533 -33.82 0.97 -26.60
N THR A 534 -33.61 2.22 -26.16
CA THR A 534 -34.53 3.34 -26.44
C THR A 534 -33.78 4.45 -27.18
N ASP A 535 -34.45 5.01 -28.17
CA ASP A 535 -33.97 6.21 -28.90
C ASP A 535 -34.11 7.45 -28.02
N MET A 536 -33.04 8.22 -27.88
CA MET A 536 -32.99 9.34 -26.93
C MET A 536 -33.82 10.54 -27.37
N LEU A 537 -34.05 10.72 -28.70
CA LEU A 537 -34.83 11.83 -29.22
C LEU A 537 -36.33 11.56 -29.12
N THR A 538 -36.75 10.36 -29.54
CA THR A 538 -38.18 10.04 -29.68
C THR A 538 -38.75 9.22 -28.55
N SER A 539 -37.90 8.64 -27.66
CA SER A 539 -38.26 7.69 -26.60
C SER A 539 -38.89 6.38 -27.14
N LEU A 540 -38.89 6.13 -28.45
CA LEU A 540 -39.26 4.86 -29.05
C LEU A 540 -38.18 3.82 -28.84
N LYS A 541 -38.46 2.56 -29.21
CA LYS A 541 -37.41 1.53 -29.31
C LYS A 541 -36.40 1.94 -30.38
N ASN A 542 -35.13 1.58 -30.19
CA ASN A 542 -34.06 1.89 -31.17
C ASN A 542 -33.64 0.66 -31.99
N ARG A 543 -32.69 0.83 -32.88
CA ARG A 543 -32.17 -0.25 -33.74
C ARG A 543 -31.56 -1.42 -32.95
N ASN A 544 -30.97 -1.17 -31.75
CA ASN A 544 -30.47 -2.25 -30.89
C ASN A 544 -31.60 -3.13 -30.38
N TYR A 545 -32.77 -2.54 -30.10
CA TYR A 545 -33.95 -3.31 -29.72
C TYR A 545 -34.44 -4.19 -30.89
N LEU A 546 -34.46 -3.66 -32.11
CA LEU A 546 -34.79 -4.43 -33.30
C LEU A 546 -33.87 -5.65 -33.44
N ASN A 547 -32.56 -5.41 -33.47
CA ASN A 547 -31.56 -6.46 -33.64
C ASN A 547 -31.65 -7.55 -32.56
N LEU A 548 -31.99 -7.17 -31.32
CA LEU A 548 -32.17 -8.13 -30.23
C LEU A 548 -33.39 -9.04 -30.45
N ASN A 549 -34.47 -8.50 -31.05
CA ASN A 549 -35.76 -9.20 -31.11
C ASN A 549 -36.01 -9.94 -32.45
N ILE A 550 -35.28 -9.61 -33.53
CA ILE A 550 -35.44 -10.25 -34.85
C ILE A 550 -35.43 -11.78 -34.74
N LYS A 551 -34.46 -12.35 -34.01
CA LYS A 551 -34.37 -13.80 -33.81
C LYS A 551 -35.62 -14.37 -33.15
N ALA A 552 -36.06 -13.75 -32.05
CA ALA A 552 -37.26 -14.19 -31.30
C ALA A 552 -38.54 -14.02 -32.12
N TRP A 553 -38.64 -13.00 -32.97
CA TRP A 553 -39.77 -12.79 -33.89
C TRP A 553 -39.82 -13.84 -35.00
N ASN A 554 -38.67 -14.20 -35.59
CA ASN A 554 -38.54 -15.30 -36.56
C ASN A 554 -38.93 -16.65 -35.93
N GLU A 555 -38.59 -16.90 -34.68
CA GLU A 555 -38.87 -18.15 -33.94
C GLU A 555 -40.30 -18.20 -33.40
N SER A 556 -41.06 -17.09 -33.38
CA SER A 556 -42.35 -16.99 -32.65
C SER A 556 -43.52 -17.79 -33.27
N ARG A 557 -43.44 -18.23 -34.51
CA ARG A 557 -44.47 -18.97 -35.27
C ARG A 557 -45.91 -18.45 -35.09
N LYS A 558 -46.05 -17.14 -34.78
CA LYS A 558 -47.37 -16.50 -34.66
C LYS A 558 -47.64 -15.72 -35.95
N TYR A 559 -48.40 -16.30 -36.82
CA TYR A 559 -48.75 -15.68 -38.10
C TYR A 559 -50.20 -15.18 -38.13
N PRO A 560 -50.54 -14.23 -38.99
CA PRO A 560 -49.61 -13.45 -39.83
C PRO A 560 -48.84 -12.42 -39.04
N GLN A 561 -47.60 -12.12 -39.49
CA GLN A 561 -46.79 -10.98 -39.02
C GLN A 561 -46.69 -9.99 -40.18
N ALA A 562 -46.37 -8.73 -39.85
CA ALA A 562 -46.09 -7.73 -40.86
C ALA A 562 -45.00 -6.76 -40.38
N VAL A 563 -44.26 -6.25 -41.31
CA VAL A 563 -43.30 -5.17 -41.14
C VAL A 563 -43.74 -3.97 -41.97
N VAL A 564 -43.82 -2.81 -41.34
CA VAL A 564 -44.08 -1.52 -42.04
C VAL A 564 -42.84 -0.66 -41.87
N VAL A 565 -42.28 -0.17 -42.95
CA VAL A 565 -41.14 0.77 -42.97
C VAL A 565 -41.65 2.14 -43.38
N ILE A 566 -41.20 3.15 -42.66
CA ILE A 566 -41.63 4.53 -42.79
C ILE A 566 -40.39 5.43 -42.89
N ASP A 567 -40.33 6.27 -43.92
CA ASP A 567 -39.23 7.24 -44.12
C ASP A 567 -39.85 8.66 -44.26
N LEU A 568 -39.48 9.56 -43.33
CA LEU A 568 -39.95 10.94 -43.38
C LEU A 568 -39.31 11.70 -44.53
N ASN A 569 -40.16 12.29 -45.38
CA ASN A 569 -39.69 13.01 -46.57
C ASN A 569 -39.04 14.35 -46.19
N ASN A 570 -37.99 14.71 -46.92
CA ASN A 570 -37.36 16.03 -46.90
C ASN A 570 -36.86 16.52 -45.52
N VAL A 571 -36.52 15.62 -44.62
CA VAL A 571 -35.96 15.99 -43.32
C VAL A 571 -34.66 16.79 -43.46
N ASN A 572 -33.81 16.43 -44.44
CA ASN A 572 -32.59 17.19 -44.74
C ASN A 572 -32.90 18.61 -45.17
N TYR A 573 -33.91 18.78 -46.01
CA TYR A 573 -34.36 20.11 -46.43
C TYR A 573 -34.82 20.97 -45.23
N VAL A 574 -35.52 20.35 -44.26
CA VAL A 574 -35.93 21.03 -43.03
C VAL A 574 -34.71 21.40 -42.21
N ASN A 575 -33.72 20.51 -42.09
CA ASN A 575 -32.48 20.78 -41.38
C ASN A 575 -31.70 21.95 -42.00
N ASP A 576 -31.57 21.96 -43.33
CA ASP A 576 -30.77 22.93 -44.04
C ASP A 576 -31.41 24.33 -44.03
N ASN A 577 -32.75 24.41 -44.07
CA ASN A 577 -33.47 25.68 -44.17
C ASN A 577 -33.97 26.22 -42.80
N TYR A 578 -34.20 25.34 -41.80
CA TYR A 578 -34.80 25.72 -40.53
C TYR A 578 -33.96 25.24 -39.30
N GLY A 579 -32.83 24.62 -39.57
CA GLY A 579 -31.92 24.13 -38.54
C GLY A 579 -32.25 22.73 -37.99
N TYR A 580 -31.25 22.06 -37.42
CA TYR A 580 -31.37 20.69 -36.89
C TYR A 580 -32.45 20.56 -35.80
N GLU A 581 -32.70 21.61 -35.02
CA GLU A 581 -33.77 21.63 -34.00
C GLU A 581 -35.18 21.51 -34.60
N ALA A 582 -35.35 22.04 -35.82
CA ALA A 582 -36.61 21.94 -36.56
C ALA A 582 -36.82 20.51 -37.10
N GLY A 583 -35.78 19.89 -37.64
CA GLY A 583 -35.80 18.49 -38.05
C GLY A 583 -36.05 17.53 -36.89
N ASP A 584 -35.39 17.75 -35.75
CA ASP A 584 -35.63 16.97 -34.53
C ASP A 584 -37.09 17.07 -34.06
N LYS A 585 -37.65 18.27 -34.05
CA LYS A 585 -39.09 18.49 -33.73
C LYS A 585 -40.01 17.76 -34.70
N LEU A 586 -39.68 17.73 -35.99
CA LEU A 586 -40.42 16.97 -36.98
C LEU A 586 -40.39 15.48 -36.70
N ILE A 587 -39.19 14.92 -36.40
CA ILE A 587 -39.02 13.51 -36.04
C ILE A 587 -39.79 13.14 -34.80
N VAL A 588 -39.73 13.99 -33.76
CA VAL A 588 -40.48 13.78 -32.50
C VAL A 588 -42.00 13.82 -32.74
N LYS A 589 -42.48 14.73 -33.60
CA LYS A 589 -43.90 14.79 -33.95
C LYS A 589 -44.34 13.55 -34.72
N ALA A 590 -43.53 13.04 -35.65
CA ALA A 590 -43.81 11.79 -36.36
C ALA A 590 -43.85 10.60 -35.38
N ALA A 591 -42.89 10.50 -34.49
CA ALA A 591 -42.88 9.47 -33.44
C ALA A 591 -44.14 9.54 -32.56
N SER A 592 -44.57 10.74 -32.16
CA SER A 592 -45.79 10.94 -31.38
C SER A 592 -47.04 10.52 -32.17
N LEU A 593 -47.09 10.78 -33.45
CA LEU A 593 -48.16 10.34 -34.32
C LEU A 593 -48.20 8.81 -34.41
N LEU A 594 -47.06 8.16 -34.63
CA LEU A 594 -46.96 6.70 -34.68
C LEU A 594 -47.47 6.06 -33.38
N VAL A 595 -47.10 6.62 -32.23
CA VAL A 595 -47.58 6.14 -30.91
C VAL A 595 -49.09 6.34 -30.77
N SER A 596 -49.64 7.49 -31.22
CA SER A 596 -51.08 7.77 -31.12
C SER A 596 -51.93 6.88 -32.01
N THR A 597 -51.33 6.36 -33.07
CA THR A 597 -52.01 5.46 -34.03
C THR A 597 -51.61 4.01 -33.87
N GLN A 598 -50.85 3.69 -32.83
CA GLN A 598 -50.32 2.35 -32.57
C GLN A 598 -51.42 1.29 -32.44
N LEU A 599 -51.26 0.20 -33.15
CA LEU A 599 -52.14 -0.97 -33.02
C LEU A 599 -51.76 -1.83 -31.83
N GLU A 600 -52.71 -2.59 -31.29
CA GLU A 600 -52.38 -3.59 -30.27
C GLU A 600 -51.41 -4.63 -30.81
N LYS A 601 -50.53 -5.18 -29.93
CA LYS A 601 -49.53 -6.18 -30.32
C LYS A 601 -48.59 -5.68 -31.46
N SER A 602 -48.22 -4.40 -31.44
CA SER A 602 -47.24 -3.84 -32.35
C SER A 602 -46.08 -3.24 -31.58
N GLU A 603 -44.92 -3.22 -32.22
CA GLU A 603 -43.70 -2.54 -31.72
C GLU A 603 -43.31 -1.44 -32.71
N ILE A 604 -43.02 -0.26 -32.16
CA ILE A 604 -42.57 0.88 -32.96
C ILE A 604 -41.11 1.15 -32.67
N ILE A 605 -40.30 1.13 -33.68
CA ILE A 605 -38.83 1.26 -33.60
C ILE A 605 -38.38 2.41 -34.47
N ARG A 606 -37.49 3.26 -34.00
CA ARG A 606 -36.70 4.18 -34.84
C ARG A 606 -35.43 3.46 -35.26
N THR A 607 -35.32 3.16 -36.55
CA THR A 607 -34.22 2.36 -37.10
C THR A 607 -33.02 3.19 -37.48
N ASP A 608 -33.24 4.41 -37.98
CA ASP A 608 -32.20 5.35 -38.32
C ASP A 608 -32.77 6.79 -38.35
N GLY A 609 -31.95 7.80 -38.54
CA GLY A 609 -32.23 9.23 -38.64
C GLY A 609 -33.71 9.63 -38.77
N ASN A 610 -34.29 9.49 -39.94
CA ASN A 610 -35.69 9.78 -40.28
C ASN A 610 -36.54 8.53 -40.56
N GLU A 611 -35.99 7.31 -40.27
CA GLU A 611 -36.66 6.06 -40.57
C GLU A 611 -37.27 5.42 -39.31
N PHE A 612 -38.46 4.84 -39.47
CA PHE A 612 -39.18 4.09 -38.46
C PHE A 612 -39.61 2.72 -39.03
N LEU A 613 -39.69 1.75 -38.13
CA LEU A 613 -40.21 0.42 -38.42
C LEU A 613 -41.33 0.07 -37.41
N ILE A 614 -42.42 -0.47 -37.93
CA ILE A 614 -43.47 -1.02 -37.09
C ILE A 614 -43.55 -2.53 -37.34
N TYR A 615 -43.40 -3.34 -36.29
CA TYR A 615 -43.63 -4.75 -36.32
C TYR A 615 -45.03 -5.06 -35.79
N LEU A 616 -45.80 -5.86 -36.52
CA LEU A 616 -47.20 -6.20 -36.26
C LEU A 616 -47.40 -7.72 -36.19
N VAL A 617 -48.27 -8.20 -35.32
CA VAL A 617 -48.60 -9.62 -35.20
C VAL A 617 -50.12 -9.83 -35.15
N GLY A 618 -50.64 -10.76 -35.96
CA GLY A 618 -52.03 -11.18 -35.93
C GLY A 618 -52.99 -10.30 -36.78
N TYR A 619 -52.47 -9.46 -37.67
CA TYR A 619 -53.27 -8.61 -38.56
C TYR A 619 -53.26 -9.18 -39.97
N SER A 620 -54.46 -9.28 -40.60
CA SER A 620 -54.59 -9.64 -42.01
C SER A 620 -54.02 -8.57 -42.95
N GLU A 621 -53.64 -8.95 -44.16
CA GLU A 621 -53.11 -8.05 -45.15
C GLU A 621 -54.02 -6.82 -45.40
N GLN A 622 -55.35 -7.05 -45.46
CA GLN A 622 -56.34 -6.00 -45.59
C GLN A 622 -56.30 -5.00 -44.42
N GLN A 623 -56.09 -5.48 -43.21
CA GLN A 623 -55.98 -4.61 -42.02
C GLN A 623 -54.67 -3.82 -42.07
N VAL A 624 -53.56 -4.46 -42.40
CA VAL A 624 -52.24 -3.79 -42.54
C VAL A 624 -52.27 -2.75 -43.66
N SER A 625 -52.80 -3.08 -44.84
CA SER A 625 -52.93 -2.14 -45.95
C SER A 625 -53.81 -0.94 -45.57
N THR A 626 -54.93 -1.18 -44.86
CA THR A 626 -55.79 -0.08 -44.37
C THR A 626 -55.07 0.80 -43.36
N TYR A 627 -54.29 0.20 -42.47
CA TYR A 627 -53.47 0.88 -41.46
C TYR A 627 -52.38 1.74 -42.14
N VAL A 628 -51.67 1.17 -43.11
CA VAL A 628 -50.64 1.89 -43.89
C VAL A 628 -51.22 3.09 -44.62
N ARG A 629 -52.36 2.95 -45.29
CA ARG A 629 -53.06 4.08 -45.94
C ARG A 629 -53.46 5.15 -44.95
N LYS A 630 -53.93 4.78 -43.75
CA LYS A 630 -54.25 5.73 -42.69
C LYS A 630 -52.99 6.47 -42.22
N LEU A 631 -51.88 5.73 -41.98
CA LEU A 631 -50.61 6.32 -41.60
C LEU A 631 -50.09 7.31 -42.63
N SER A 632 -50.04 6.91 -43.90
CA SER A 632 -49.60 7.78 -44.99
C SER A 632 -50.44 9.08 -45.06
N LYS A 633 -51.76 8.99 -44.84
CA LYS A 633 -52.64 10.15 -44.79
C LYS A 633 -52.38 11.06 -43.60
N GLU A 634 -52.20 10.49 -42.39
CA GLU A 634 -51.94 11.24 -41.18
C GLU A 634 -50.52 11.88 -41.18
N MET A 635 -49.53 11.24 -41.81
CA MET A 635 -48.19 11.79 -41.97
C MET A 635 -48.16 13.05 -42.81
N LYS A 636 -49.09 13.27 -43.72
CA LYS A 636 -49.23 14.52 -44.49
C LYS A 636 -49.65 15.73 -43.64
N ASN A 637 -50.15 15.46 -42.41
CA ASN A 637 -50.53 16.53 -41.49
C ASN A 637 -49.36 16.94 -40.59
N LEU A 638 -48.18 16.32 -40.70
CA LEU A 638 -46.96 16.72 -39.98
C LEU A 638 -46.53 18.14 -40.38
N PRO A 639 -45.76 18.85 -39.53
CA PRO A 639 -45.14 20.13 -39.86
C PRO A 639 -44.45 20.07 -41.25
N TYR A 640 -44.50 21.17 -41.95
CA TYR A 640 -43.96 21.32 -43.34
C TYR A 640 -44.71 20.53 -44.40
N ARG A 641 -45.62 19.63 -44.07
CA ARG A 641 -46.50 18.86 -45.00
C ARG A 641 -45.78 17.99 -46.04
N PHE A 642 -44.53 17.63 -45.78
CA PHE A 642 -43.78 16.74 -46.71
C PHE A 642 -44.22 15.28 -46.60
N GLY A 643 -44.91 14.89 -45.51
CA GLY A 643 -45.36 13.51 -45.29
C GLY A 643 -44.23 12.51 -45.06
N ALA A 644 -44.54 11.29 -45.31
CA ALA A 644 -43.59 10.15 -45.24
C ALA A 644 -43.95 9.14 -46.33
N ALA A 645 -42.91 8.48 -46.84
CA ALA A 645 -43.09 7.28 -47.68
C ALA A 645 -43.30 6.08 -46.75
N VAL A 646 -44.25 5.20 -47.09
CA VAL A 646 -44.61 4.05 -46.25
C VAL A 646 -44.74 2.80 -47.10
N GLY A 647 -43.99 1.78 -46.77
CA GLY A 647 -44.11 0.46 -47.41
C GLY A 647 -44.34 -0.64 -46.37
N TYR A 648 -44.92 -1.76 -46.80
CA TYR A 648 -45.14 -2.88 -45.90
C TYR A 648 -44.89 -4.23 -46.56
N SER A 649 -44.65 -5.24 -45.75
CA SER A 649 -44.52 -6.61 -46.20
C SER A 649 -45.15 -7.59 -45.16
N MET A 650 -45.85 -8.59 -45.68
CA MET A 650 -46.52 -9.64 -44.88
C MET A 650 -45.62 -10.88 -44.75
N ILE A 651 -45.70 -11.52 -43.62
CA ILE A 651 -45.11 -12.82 -43.32
C ILE A 651 -46.25 -13.74 -42.90
N VAL A 652 -46.61 -14.68 -43.80
CA VAL A 652 -47.79 -15.55 -43.62
C VAL A 652 -47.41 -16.97 -43.19
N ASP A 653 -46.14 -17.34 -43.30
CA ASP A 653 -45.59 -18.68 -42.96
C ASP A 653 -44.14 -18.56 -42.46
N ASP A 654 -43.50 -19.69 -42.26
CA ASP A 654 -42.14 -19.80 -41.73
C ASP A 654 -41.03 -19.76 -42.78
N ILE A 655 -41.39 -19.53 -44.06
CA ILE A 655 -40.40 -19.45 -45.13
C ILE A 655 -39.77 -18.07 -45.20
N LYS A 656 -40.57 -17.03 -44.99
CA LYS A 656 -40.13 -15.62 -45.07
C LYS A 656 -39.68 -15.14 -43.68
N THR A 657 -38.46 -14.60 -43.65
CA THR A 657 -37.87 -14.05 -42.39
C THR A 657 -38.30 -12.60 -42.19
N ILE A 658 -38.09 -12.09 -40.97
CA ILE A 658 -38.25 -10.66 -40.64
C ILE A 658 -37.32 -9.80 -41.50
N ASP A 659 -36.09 -10.26 -41.73
CA ASP A 659 -35.10 -9.52 -42.56
C ASP A 659 -35.57 -9.44 -44.03
N ASP A 660 -36.15 -10.52 -44.55
CA ASP A 660 -36.75 -10.51 -45.90
C ASP A 660 -37.91 -9.51 -45.95
N ALA A 661 -38.77 -9.52 -44.96
CA ALA A 661 -39.91 -8.62 -44.89
C ALA A 661 -39.47 -7.15 -44.72
N ILE A 662 -38.40 -6.87 -43.98
CA ILE A 662 -37.80 -5.52 -43.88
C ILE A 662 -37.32 -5.07 -45.26
N ASN A 663 -36.61 -5.93 -45.98
CA ASN A 663 -36.11 -5.62 -47.33
C ASN A 663 -37.23 -5.33 -48.31
N GLU A 664 -38.28 -6.16 -48.36
CA GLU A 664 -39.46 -5.98 -49.21
C GLU A 664 -40.24 -4.72 -48.85
N ALA A 665 -40.52 -4.49 -47.55
CA ALA A 665 -41.18 -3.27 -47.09
C ALA A 665 -40.37 -2.00 -47.44
N THR A 666 -39.03 -2.10 -47.40
CA THR A 666 -38.13 -1.01 -47.82
C THR A 666 -38.21 -0.75 -49.33
N LEU A 667 -38.32 -1.80 -50.13
CA LEU A 667 -38.55 -1.64 -51.58
C LEU A 667 -39.90 -1.01 -51.87
N ASP A 668 -40.96 -1.47 -51.22
CA ASP A 668 -42.32 -0.91 -51.36
C ASP A 668 -42.33 0.57 -50.92
N MET A 669 -41.71 0.93 -49.82
CA MET A 669 -41.55 2.31 -49.35
C MET A 669 -40.78 3.19 -50.37
N LYS A 670 -39.73 2.63 -50.99
CA LYS A 670 -38.97 3.37 -52.02
C LYS A 670 -39.83 3.65 -53.26
N THR A 671 -40.66 2.72 -53.67
CA THR A 671 -41.62 2.90 -54.77
C THR A 671 -42.64 4.01 -54.44
N ASP A 672 -43.20 3.99 -53.19
CA ASP A 672 -44.08 5.07 -52.70
C ASP A 672 -43.33 6.43 -52.70
N LYS A 673 -42.02 6.44 -52.37
CA LYS A 673 -41.20 7.66 -52.38
C LYS A 673 -40.94 8.26 -53.76
N GLU A 674 -40.83 7.39 -54.78
CA GLU A 674 -40.65 7.84 -56.19
C GLU A 674 -41.90 8.45 -56.77
N GLU A 675 -43.12 8.02 -56.41
CA GLU A 675 -44.37 8.60 -56.72
C GLU A 675 -44.61 10.04 -56.22
N TYR A 676 -43.82 10.42 -55.19
CA TYR A 676 -43.85 11.76 -54.54
C TYR A 676 -42.79 12.73 -55.07
N LYS A 677 -41.88 12.28 -55.93
CA LYS A 677 -40.97 13.18 -56.69
C LYS A 677 -41.62 13.79 -57.87
#